data_0871a83d9096eedf1505d65e1e702822
#
_entry.id   0871a83d9096eedf1505d65e1e702822
#
_cell.length_a   1.000
_cell.length_b   1.000
_cell.length_c   1.000
_cell.angle_alpha   90.00
_cell.angle_beta   90.00
_cell.angle_gamma   90.00
#
_symmetry.space_group_name_H-M   'P 1'
#
loop_
_entity.id
_entity.type
_entity.pdbx_description
1 polymer ?
#
loop_
_entity_poly.entity_id
_entity_poly.type
_entity_poly.pdbx_seq_one_letter_code
_entity_poly.pdbx_strand_id
1 'polypeptide(L)'
;MSTMIQNPNEIEAFTRRQRALARIHRNIAEKFQLNRRQFISGSLATMALAALGLSGCAPKTPAASTGDAAPAFTPGTYEATAQGRNGEIKVSVTFEADRIASIEADHMESRNIGDAAVRLLTDNYLDTQKLSVDTVTGATLTSMAFATAVAECAEAAGADMRAIMKGDASVNAAEPINDEADVVVIGSGGAALAAAVTAAEAGKSVVMLEKMDIYGGNTNAGEGTLNAPDPERQEPMGIEDSPDFYYTQTFEGGDSAGDPALVRILADNALDAVHWMEDHGLIYEKEVFTAIGGLWQRGHAVEVERKGEQGGSYYVSCLMDAAQATGNFTLYTDAKIEELIVEGGAVVGVRGTRPSSGEAVEVRGKSVVLATGGYSRNAELAMQYDKRVTESMPSSNVCSSTGDGLALAEAAGAGLRNMELVQIHPLGDPQNGGVATFVGNWLGVEDYVMVNDDAVRFVREDERRDTIADAILEQPNDEMLLLVDSTNIKDDRLEEIADLVAKGHSFKADTIEDLATQIGVDPSTLAETIEGYNACVAAGKDTQIAPGKELLGDAVSDPSFYASKRIPTIHYTMGGVCISPEAQVLTAAGEVIPGLFAAGEVTGGVQGANRLGGNSYTDLIVFGRIAGASAAAAA
;
A
#
# COMPACT_ATOMS: atom_id res chain seq x y z
N MET A 1 23.47 24.35 14.28
CA MET A 1 22.60 25.41 14.85
C MET A 1 21.37 25.46 13.96
N SER A 2 20.38 24.68 14.32
CA SER A 2 19.08 24.56 13.60
C SER A 2 18.19 25.72 14.07
N THR A 3 17.83 26.61 13.18
CA THR A 3 16.79 27.62 13.42
C THR A 3 15.44 26.96 13.12
N MET A 4 14.75 26.51 14.15
CA MET A 4 13.36 26.09 14.09
C MET A 4 12.49 27.25 13.59
N ILE A 5 11.74 27.02 12.53
CA ILE A 5 10.66 27.90 12.07
C ILE A 5 9.52 27.75 13.06
N GLN A 6 9.36 28.72 13.98
CA GLN A 6 8.35 28.73 15.04
C GLN A 6 7.20 29.74 14.77
N ASN A 7 6.92 30.11 13.53
CA ASN A 7 5.91 31.12 13.23
C ASN A 7 4.81 30.55 12.33
N PRO A 8 3.53 30.51 12.79
CA PRO A 8 2.40 30.07 11.96
C PRO A 8 2.30 30.76 10.60
N ASN A 9 2.69 32.04 10.53
CA ASN A 9 2.72 32.80 9.27
C ASN A 9 3.78 32.30 8.29
N GLU A 10 4.86 31.67 8.75
CA GLU A 10 5.89 31.09 7.90
C GLU A 10 5.46 29.73 7.36
N ILE A 11 4.71 28.95 8.14
CA ILE A 11 4.11 27.69 7.71
C ILE A 11 3.04 27.96 6.64
N GLU A 12 2.20 28.97 6.83
CA GLU A 12 1.21 29.39 5.84
C GLU A 12 1.87 29.94 4.58
N ALA A 13 2.94 30.71 4.71
CA ALA A 13 3.73 31.21 3.60
C ALA A 13 4.42 30.06 2.84
N PHE A 14 4.93 29.04 3.54
CA PHE A 14 5.51 27.84 2.95
C PHE A 14 4.45 27.03 2.20
N THR A 15 3.29 26.80 2.80
CA THR A 15 2.17 26.09 2.18
C THR A 15 1.61 26.83 0.96
N ARG A 16 1.48 28.16 1.03
CA ARG A 16 1.11 29.01 -0.13
C ARG A 16 2.16 28.93 -1.24
N ARG A 17 3.46 28.89 -0.88
CA ARG A 17 4.55 28.73 -1.86
C ARG A 17 4.51 27.36 -2.54
N GLN A 18 4.27 26.29 -1.79
CA GLN A 18 4.11 24.92 -2.33
C GLN A 18 2.90 24.84 -3.29
N ARG A 19 1.76 25.41 -2.92
CA ARG A 19 0.56 25.46 -3.80
C ARG A 19 0.80 26.33 -5.04
N ALA A 20 1.54 27.44 -4.91
CA ALA A 20 1.90 28.29 -6.03
C ALA A 20 2.86 27.58 -6.98
N LEU A 21 3.86 26.84 -6.48
CA LEU A 21 4.78 26.02 -7.25
C LEU A 21 4.05 24.89 -7.99
N ALA A 22 3.15 24.18 -7.31
CA ALA A 22 2.33 23.14 -7.94
C ALA A 22 1.43 23.70 -9.06
N ARG A 23 0.90 24.91 -8.88
CA ARG A 23 0.09 25.61 -9.89
C ARG A 23 0.94 26.09 -11.08
N ILE A 24 2.14 26.59 -10.82
CA ILE A 24 3.12 26.98 -11.84
C ILE A 24 3.55 25.75 -12.64
N HIS A 25 3.84 24.63 -11.99
CA HIS A 25 4.22 23.38 -12.62
C HIS A 25 3.10 22.82 -13.51
N ARG A 26 1.85 22.87 -13.05
CA ARG A 26 0.69 22.46 -13.86
C ARG A 26 0.51 23.34 -15.09
N ASN A 27 0.60 24.66 -14.94
CA ASN A 27 0.51 25.62 -16.03
C ASN A 27 1.65 25.48 -17.05
N ILE A 28 2.87 25.09 -16.62
CA ILE A 28 4.00 24.82 -17.48
C ILE A 28 3.77 23.53 -18.27
N ALA A 29 3.32 22.47 -17.63
CA ALA A 29 3.02 21.19 -18.28
C ALA A 29 1.91 21.36 -19.35
N GLU A 30 0.84 22.07 -19.02
CA GLU A 30 -0.26 22.37 -19.96
C GLU A 30 0.17 23.27 -21.12
N LYS A 31 0.99 24.30 -20.85
CA LYS A 31 1.42 25.27 -21.85
C LYS A 31 2.42 24.72 -22.86
N PHE A 32 3.22 23.72 -22.46
CA PHE A 32 4.25 23.12 -23.31
C PHE A 32 3.89 21.71 -23.80
N GLN A 33 2.70 21.17 -23.46
CA GLN A 33 2.26 19.81 -23.80
C GLN A 33 3.31 18.73 -23.44
N LEU A 34 4.00 18.95 -22.32
CA LEU A 34 5.02 18.03 -21.85
C LEU A 34 4.35 16.75 -21.32
N ASN A 35 4.85 15.60 -21.74
CA ASN A 35 4.44 14.34 -21.14
C ASN A 35 5.05 14.19 -19.72
N ARG A 36 4.55 13.22 -18.94
CA ARG A 36 4.97 13.00 -17.54
C ARG A 36 6.49 12.79 -17.41
N ARG A 37 7.13 12.09 -18.35
CA ARG A 37 8.57 11.88 -18.41
C ARG A 37 9.34 13.20 -18.59
N GLN A 38 8.96 14.00 -19.57
CA GLN A 38 9.59 15.29 -19.85
C GLN A 38 9.44 16.29 -18.70
N PHE A 39 8.33 16.19 -17.95
CA PHE A 39 8.09 17.02 -16.77
C PHE A 39 9.01 16.63 -15.59
N ILE A 40 9.18 15.34 -15.31
CA ILE A 40 10.02 14.85 -14.21
C ILE A 40 11.50 15.14 -14.51
N SER A 41 11.98 14.84 -15.70
CA SER A 41 13.36 15.13 -16.09
C SER A 41 13.67 16.65 -16.13
N GLY A 42 12.70 17.47 -16.52
CA GLY A 42 12.81 18.93 -16.47
C GLY A 42 12.82 19.49 -15.04
N SER A 43 12.11 18.87 -14.08
CA SER A 43 12.05 19.34 -12.70
C SER A 43 13.31 18.95 -11.89
N LEU A 44 13.93 17.81 -12.16
CA LEU A 44 15.24 17.45 -11.58
C LEU A 44 16.33 18.43 -12.02
N ALA A 45 16.38 18.80 -13.30
CA ALA A 45 17.31 19.79 -13.80
C ALA A 45 17.09 21.20 -13.21
N THR A 46 15.83 21.56 -12.88
CA THR A 46 15.51 22.87 -12.29
C THR A 46 15.78 22.92 -10.79
N MET A 47 15.66 21.81 -10.06
CA MET A 47 16.03 21.75 -8.64
C MET A 47 17.55 21.77 -8.43
N ALA A 48 18.32 21.09 -9.26
CA ALA A 48 19.78 21.19 -9.27
C ALA A 48 20.28 22.61 -9.56
N LEU A 49 19.59 23.36 -10.44
CA LEU A 49 19.91 24.76 -10.75
C LEU A 49 19.47 25.77 -9.66
N ALA A 50 18.49 25.41 -8.82
CA ALA A 50 18.02 26.27 -7.74
C ALA A 50 18.86 26.12 -6.44
N ALA A 51 19.54 24.99 -6.26
CA ALA A 51 20.50 24.78 -5.18
C ALA A 51 21.85 25.47 -5.45
N LEU A 52 22.19 25.70 -6.71
CA LEU A 52 23.36 26.48 -7.10
C LEU A 52 23.04 27.98 -7.07
N GLY A 53 23.33 28.61 -5.94
CA GLY A 53 23.14 30.06 -5.73
C GLY A 53 23.70 30.90 -6.88
N LEU A 54 22.84 31.74 -7.47
CA LEU A 54 23.13 32.66 -8.53
C LEU A 54 24.31 33.59 -8.17
N SER A 55 25.49 33.26 -8.66
CA SER A 55 26.60 34.18 -8.81
C SER A 55 26.94 34.25 -10.32
N GLY A 56 26.72 35.41 -10.88
CA GLY A 56 26.81 35.61 -12.31
C GLY A 56 28.15 35.29 -12.94
N CYS A 57 28.11 34.69 -14.13
CA CYS A 57 29.18 34.77 -15.14
C CYS A 57 28.62 34.79 -16.54
N ALA A 58 29.22 35.60 -17.37
CA ALA A 58 28.91 35.82 -18.76
C ALA A 58 29.10 34.58 -19.66
N PRO A 59 28.41 34.48 -20.83
CA PRO A 59 28.41 33.28 -21.63
C PRO A 59 29.76 33.09 -22.37
N LYS A 60 30.38 31.94 -22.17
CA LYS A 60 31.43 31.41 -23.04
C LYS A 60 30.76 30.56 -24.13
N THR A 61 31.09 30.84 -25.37
CA THR A 61 30.68 30.11 -26.58
C THR A 61 31.08 28.62 -26.46
N PRO A 62 30.20 27.66 -26.77
CA PRO A 62 30.57 26.25 -26.67
C PRO A 62 31.44 25.84 -27.85
N ALA A 63 32.55 25.18 -27.56
CA ALA A 63 33.26 24.39 -28.56
C ALA A 63 32.45 23.11 -28.81
N ALA A 64 32.20 22.77 -30.09
CA ALA A 64 31.56 21.55 -30.51
C ALA A 64 32.47 20.35 -30.12
N SER A 65 32.03 19.50 -29.18
CA SER A 65 32.64 18.20 -28.95
C SER A 65 31.84 17.13 -29.69
N THR A 66 32.46 16.53 -30.67
CA THR A 66 32.02 15.31 -31.35
C THR A 66 32.59 14.11 -30.57
N GLY A 67 31.70 13.25 -30.08
CA GLY A 67 32.05 11.95 -29.50
C GLY A 67 31.48 11.79 -28.08
N ASP A 68 30.80 10.68 -27.82
CA ASP A 68 30.46 10.22 -26.48
C ASP A 68 31.76 9.84 -25.73
N ALA A 69 32.37 10.83 -25.07
CA ALA A 69 33.47 10.56 -24.16
C ALA A 69 32.88 9.93 -22.90
N ALA A 70 33.54 8.86 -22.41
CA ALA A 70 33.21 8.28 -21.12
C ALA A 70 33.20 9.37 -20.03
N PRO A 71 32.31 9.31 -19.03
CA PRO A 71 32.29 10.28 -17.95
C PRO A 71 33.67 10.28 -17.26
N ALA A 72 34.21 11.46 -17.01
CA ALA A 72 35.48 11.59 -16.29
C ALA A 72 35.20 12.00 -14.85
N PHE A 73 35.66 11.19 -13.89
CA PHE A 73 35.52 11.44 -12.47
C PHE A 73 36.91 11.61 -11.79
N THR A 74 36.92 12.30 -10.68
CA THR A 74 38.02 12.21 -9.73
C THR A 74 37.86 10.92 -8.93
N PRO A 75 38.79 9.93 -9.01
CA PRO A 75 38.63 8.67 -8.29
C PRO A 75 38.57 8.88 -6.79
N GLY A 76 37.65 8.15 -6.13
CA GLY A 76 37.44 8.23 -4.68
C GLY A 76 36.03 7.80 -4.30
N THR A 77 35.78 7.77 -3.00
CA THR A 77 34.45 7.50 -2.44
C THR A 77 33.85 8.80 -1.91
N TYR A 78 32.63 9.10 -2.30
CA TYR A 78 31.91 10.32 -1.94
C TYR A 78 30.60 9.96 -1.26
N GLU A 79 30.22 10.72 -0.24
CA GLU A 79 28.99 10.51 0.53
C GLU A 79 28.04 11.70 0.36
N ALA A 80 26.75 11.41 0.29
CA ALA A 80 25.67 12.39 0.29
C ALA A 80 24.43 11.81 0.97
N THR A 81 23.50 12.69 1.37
CA THR A 81 22.26 12.30 2.06
C THR A 81 21.08 13.08 1.51
N ALA A 82 19.98 12.41 1.23
CA ALA A 82 18.73 13.06 0.82
C ALA A 82 17.55 12.49 1.61
N GLN A 83 16.48 13.29 1.74
CA GLN A 83 15.27 12.91 2.48
C GLN A 83 14.40 12.00 1.61
N GLY A 84 14.29 10.73 1.98
CA GLY A 84 13.39 9.75 1.40
C GLY A 84 11.98 9.81 1.99
N ARG A 85 11.18 8.77 1.74
CA ARG A 85 9.83 8.66 2.28
C ARG A 85 9.81 8.40 3.78
N ASN A 86 10.61 7.43 4.24
CA ASN A 86 10.62 6.97 5.63
C ASN A 86 11.76 7.58 6.46
N GLY A 87 12.66 8.33 5.85
CA GLY A 87 13.78 8.95 6.53
C GLY A 87 14.88 9.36 5.57
N GLU A 88 16.05 9.66 6.11
CA GLU A 88 17.24 9.97 5.31
C GLU A 88 17.73 8.73 4.55
N ILE A 89 18.10 8.91 3.30
CA ILE A 89 18.86 7.94 2.49
C ILE A 89 20.28 8.44 2.40
N LYS A 90 21.21 7.77 3.06
CA LYS A 90 22.64 8.07 2.97
C LYS A 90 23.25 7.17 1.91
N VAL A 91 23.91 7.75 0.90
CA VAL A 91 24.63 6.98 -0.12
C VAL A 91 26.12 7.20 -0.03
N SER A 92 26.88 6.16 -0.38
CA SER A 92 28.32 6.15 -0.53
C SER A 92 28.65 5.63 -1.93
N VAL A 93 29.15 6.50 -2.82
CA VAL A 93 29.43 6.18 -4.22
C VAL A 93 30.94 6.19 -4.45
N THR A 94 31.47 5.08 -4.96
CA THR A 94 32.86 4.97 -5.35
C THR A 94 32.99 5.16 -6.87
N PHE A 95 33.81 6.13 -7.26
CA PHE A 95 34.13 6.42 -8.66
C PHE A 95 35.54 5.98 -8.98
N GLU A 96 35.74 5.35 -10.13
CA GLU A 96 36.99 5.25 -10.85
C GLU A 96 37.12 6.41 -11.85
N ALA A 97 38.23 6.53 -12.56
CA ALA A 97 38.44 7.68 -13.44
C ALA A 97 37.39 7.80 -14.58
N ASP A 98 36.78 6.72 -14.97
CA ASP A 98 35.91 6.60 -16.14
C ASP A 98 34.54 5.94 -15.85
N ARG A 99 34.25 5.57 -14.60
CA ARG A 99 33.00 4.88 -14.25
C ARG A 99 32.59 5.04 -12.80
N ILE A 100 31.30 4.79 -12.54
CA ILE A 100 30.74 4.49 -11.22
C ILE A 100 31.10 3.03 -10.90
N ALA A 101 31.89 2.80 -9.85
CA ALA A 101 32.40 1.46 -9.50
C ALA A 101 31.47 0.73 -8.53
N SER A 102 30.91 1.44 -7.53
CA SER A 102 29.94 0.90 -6.58
C SER A 102 29.06 2.00 -5.99
N ILE A 103 27.86 1.62 -5.58
CA ILE A 103 26.92 2.46 -4.84
C ILE A 103 26.45 1.64 -3.64
N GLU A 104 26.62 2.18 -2.45
CA GLU A 104 26.10 1.63 -1.20
C GLU A 104 25.09 2.63 -0.62
N ALA A 105 23.99 2.13 -0.07
CA ALA A 105 22.95 2.97 0.54
C ALA A 105 22.58 2.45 1.94
N ASP A 106 22.49 3.38 2.89
CA ASP A 106 21.96 3.15 4.22
C ASP A 106 20.65 3.92 4.35
N HIS A 107 19.54 3.21 4.63
CA HIS A 107 18.20 3.78 4.62
C HIS A 107 17.20 2.95 5.44
N MET A 108 16.08 3.60 5.78
CA MET A 108 14.92 3.00 6.46
C MET A 108 13.68 2.90 5.56
N GLU A 109 13.89 2.83 4.25
CA GLU A 109 12.79 2.75 3.28
C GLU A 109 12.02 1.41 3.40
N SER A 110 10.76 1.41 2.94
CA SER A 110 9.85 0.27 3.06
C SER A 110 10.38 -0.98 2.36
N ARG A 111 10.36 -2.11 3.04
CA ARG A 111 10.71 -3.44 2.49
C ARG A 111 9.91 -3.70 1.20
N ASN A 112 10.54 -4.24 0.18
CA ASN A 112 9.99 -4.57 -1.14
C ASN A 112 9.41 -3.38 -1.95
N ILE A 113 9.37 -2.17 -1.41
CA ILE A 113 8.89 -0.97 -2.12
C ILE A 113 10.06 0.01 -2.30
N GLY A 114 10.42 0.76 -1.27
CA GLY A 114 11.52 1.71 -1.33
C GLY A 114 12.87 1.02 -1.44
N ASP A 115 13.08 -0.04 -0.69
CA ASP A 115 14.27 -0.89 -0.79
C ASP A 115 14.45 -1.48 -2.19
N ALA A 116 13.38 -1.98 -2.81
CA ALA A 116 13.41 -2.46 -4.19
C ALA A 116 13.78 -1.35 -5.19
N ALA A 117 13.27 -0.13 -4.97
CA ALA A 117 13.61 1.01 -5.82
C ALA A 117 15.09 1.40 -5.72
N VAL A 118 15.65 1.40 -4.51
CA VAL A 118 17.09 1.65 -4.31
C VAL A 118 17.93 0.60 -5.05
N ARG A 119 17.58 -0.68 -4.93
CA ARG A 119 18.28 -1.78 -5.64
C ARG A 119 18.18 -1.63 -7.16
N LEU A 120 16.98 -1.47 -7.71
CA LEU A 120 16.75 -1.34 -9.15
C LEU A 120 17.50 -0.13 -9.75
N LEU A 121 17.51 1.00 -9.06
CA LEU A 121 18.25 2.19 -9.51
C LEU A 121 19.75 1.99 -9.38
N THR A 122 20.24 1.34 -8.31
CA THR A 122 21.66 1.01 -8.14
C THR A 122 22.15 0.15 -9.30
N ASP A 123 21.47 -0.94 -9.60
CA ASP A 123 21.82 -1.86 -10.69
C ASP A 123 21.83 -1.11 -12.04
N ASN A 124 20.80 -0.32 -12.29
CA ASN A 124 20.69 0.45 -13.53
C ASN A 124 21.79 1.52 -13.69
N TYR A 125 22.16 2.24 -12.63
CA TYR A 125 23.23 3.21 -12.66
C TYR A 125 24.60 2.56 -12.88
N LEU A 126 24.83 1.38 -12.31
CA LEU A 126 26.06 0.61 -12.51
C LEU A 126 26.15 0.03 -13.93
N ASP A 127 25.04 -0.43 -14.48
CA ASP A 127 25.00 -1.02 -15.82
C ASP A 127 25.08 0.03 -16.92
N THR A 128 24.31 1.11 -16.81
CA THR A 128 24.21 2.13 -17.86
C THR A 128 25.26 3.22 -17.75
N GLN A 129 25.86 3.39 -16.57
CA GLN A 129 26.74 4.52 -16.25
C GLN A 129 26.07 5.89 -16.47
N LYS A 130 24.72 5.95 -16.29
CA LYS A 130 23.88 7.13 -16.44
C LYS A 130 22.98 7.29 -15.24
N LEU A 131 22.73 8.55 -14.84
CA LEU A 131 21.80 8.89 -13.76
C LEU A 131 20.43 9.37 -14.30
N SER A 132 20.26 9.44 -15.61
CA SER A 132 18.99 9.81 -16.28
C SER A 132 18.04 8.61 -16.40
N VAL A 133 17.76 7.93 -15.28
CA VAL A 133 16.86 6.79 -15.22
C VAL A 133 15.51 7.26 -14.67
N ASP A 134 14.42 6.70 -15.19
CA ASP A 134 13.08 7.02 -14.70
C ASP A 134 12.91 6.54 -13.23
N THR A 135 11.98 7.17 -12.53
CA THR A 135 11.65 6.74 -11.15
C THR A 135 10.92 5.40 -11.18
N VAL A 136 11.20 4.56 -10.19
CA VAL A 136 10.50 3.28 -10.01
C VAL A 136 9.03 3.54 -9.65
N THR A 137 8.14 2.98 -10.45
CA THR A 137 6.70 3.18 -10.30
C THR A 137 6.21 2.56 -8.98
N GLY A 138 5.57 3.37 -8.15
CA GLY A 138 5.14 2.98 -6.78
C GLY A 138 6.10 3.42 -5.67
N ALA A 139 7.37 3.79 -5.99
CA ALA A 139 8.37 4.24 -5.02
C ALA A 139 9.01 5.59 -5.42
N THR A 140 8.23 6.50 -5.99
CA THR A 140 8.72 7.77 -6.59
C THR A 140 9.51 8.64 -5.61
N LEU A 141 9.06 8.81 -4.37
CA LEU A 141 9.75 9.66 -3.38
C LEU A 141 11.13 9.10 -3.02
N THR A 142 11.21 7.80 -2.76
CA THR A 142 12.47 7.09 -2.52
C THR A 142 13.40 7.19 -3.73
N SER A 143 12.87 6.94 -4.94
CA SER A 143 13.63 7.04 -6.19
C SER A 143 14.25 8.42 -6.39
N MET A 144 13.46 9.48 -6.15
CA MET A 144 13.94 10.86 -6.29
C MET A 144 15.01 11.21 -5.26
N ALA A 145 14.83 10.80 -4.00
CA ALA A 145 15.81 11.05 -2.95
C ALA A 145 17.12 10.31 -3.22
N PHE A 146 17.05 9.03 -3.56
CA PHE A 146 18.22 8.23 -3.91
C PHE A 146 18.98 8.81 -5.12
N ALA A 147 18.25 9.13 -6.20
CA ALA A 147 18.84 9.76 -7.39
C ALA A 147 19.51 11.11 -7.08
N THR A 148 18.90 11.91 -6.19
CA THR A 148 19.47 13.19 -5.75
C THR A 148 20.79 12.99 -5.03
N ALA A 149 20.84 12.09 -4.06
CA ALA A 149 22.05 11.82 -3.30
C ALA A 149 23.19 11.23 -4.17
N VAL A 150 22.87 10.32 -5.10
CA VAL A 150 23.86 9.80 -6.08
C VAL A 150 24.36 10.90 -7.00
N ALA A 151 23.50 11.80 -7.45
CA ALA A 151 23.88 12.94 -8.30
C ALA A 151 24.82 13.92 -7.57
N GLU A 152 24.57 14.19 -6.29
CA GLU A 152 25.47 15.02 -5.44
C GLU A 152 26.86 14.39 -5.29
N CYS A 153 26.92 13.07 -5.11
CA CYS A 153 28.20 12.34 -5.10
C CYS A 153 28.94 12.45 -6.44
N ALA A 154 28.22 12.34 -7.56
CA ALA A 154 28.81 12.47 -8.91
C ALA A 154 29.32 13.89 -9.17
N GLU A 155 28.59 14.91 -8.75
CA GLU A 155 29.01 16.31 -8.84
C GLU A 155 30.27 16.57 -7.99
N ALA A 156 30.33 16.04 -6.77
CA ALA A 156 31.50 16.12 -5.89
C ALA A 156 32.72 15.41 -6.49
N ALA A 157 32.50 14.32 -7.24
CA ALA A 157 33.55 13.63 -8.01
C ALA A 157 33.98 14.38 -9.28
N GLY A 158 33.36 15.52 -9.60
CA GLY A 158 33.70 16.36 -10.76
C GLY A 158 33.10 15.88 -12.08
N ALA A 159 32.01 15.11 -12.05
CA ALA A 159 31.33 14.62 -13.24
C ALA A 159 30.83 15.76 -14.16
N ASP A 160 30.88 15.54 -15.45
CA ASP A 160 30.05 16.33 -16.37
C ASP A 160 28.56 15.91 -16.21
N MET A 161 27.85 16.65 -15.36
CA MET A 161 26.45 16.36 -15.04
C MET A 161 25.54 16.39 -16.30
N ARG A 162 25.91 17.14 -17.35
CA ARG A 162 25.14 17.11 -18.60
C ARG A 162 25.33 15.80 -19.36
N ALA A 163 26.51 15.23 -19.30
CA ALA A 163 26.81 13.96 -19.95
C ALA A 163 26.21 12.76 -19.20
N ILE A 164 26.30 12.76 -17.85
CA ILE A 164 25.82 11.64 -17.02
C ILE A 164 24.28 11.66 -16.89
N MET A 165 23.65 12.85 -16.99
CA MET A 165 22.19 13.03 -16.98
C MET A 165 21.56 12.98 -18.37
N LYS A 166 22.34 12.66 -19.43
CA LYS A 166 21.83 12.60 -20.79
C LYS A 166 21.39 11.18 -21.13
N GLY A 167 20.12 11.01 -21.42
CA GLY A 167 19.50 9.75 -21.86
C GLY A 167 18.08 9.62 -21.34
N ASP A 168 17.35 8.66 -21.87
CA ASP A 168 16.04 8.22 -21.39
C ASP A 168 16.15 6.71 -21.13
N ALA A 169 16.86 6.32 -20.05
CA ALA A 169 16.98 4.91 -19.67
C ALA A 169 15.77 4.50 -18.82
N SER A 170 15.13 3.40 -19.18
CA SER A 170 14.15 2.72 -18.33
C SER A 170 14.88 1.87 -17.28
N VAL A 171 14.28 1.70 -16.09
CA VAL A 171 14.77 0.75 -15.09
C VAL A 171 14.65 -0.72 -15.53
N ASN A 172 13.87 -1.00 -16.57
CA ASN A 172 13.65 -2.34 -17.09
C ASN A 172 14.19 -2.50 -18.50
N ALA A 173 14.70 -3.69 -18.81
CA ALA A 173 15.13 -4.05 -20.16
C ALA A 173 13.95 -3.99 -21.15
N ALA A 174 14.23 -3.57 -22.38
CA ALA A 174 13.23 -3.35 -23.42
C ALA A 174 12.94 -4.59 -24.30
N GLU A 175 13.37 -5.78 -23.88
CA GLU A 175 13.15 -6.98 -24.68
C GLU A 175 11.71 -7.51 -24.53
N PRO A 176 11.10 -8.02 -25.61
CA PRO A 176 9.78 -8.63 -25.54
C PRO A 176 9.80 -9.89 -24.66
N ILE A 177 8.68 -10.15 -23.98
CA ILE A 177 8.48 -11.38 -23.21
C ILE A 177 7.72 -12.38 -24.08
N ASN A 178 8.33 -13.53 -24.34
CA ASN A 178 7.69 -14.65 -25.03
C ASN A 178 8.08 -15.93 -24.31
N ASP A 179 7.14 -16.50 -23.54
CA ASP A 179 7.39 -17.63 -22.64
C ASP A 179 6.23 -18.62 -22.61
N GLU A 180 6.45 -19.79 -22.02
CA GLU A 180 5.47 -20.86 -21.83
C GLU A 180 5.65 -21.51 -20.46
N ALA A 181 4.53 -21.76 -19.76
CA ALA A 181 4.52 -22.43 -18.47
C ALA A 181 3.31 -23.36 -18.32
N ASP A 182 3.30 -24.20 -17.29
CA ASP A 182 2.11 -24.96 -16.90
C ASP A 182 1.05 -24.01 -16.35
N VAL A 183 1.45 -23.07 -15.48
CA VAL A 183 0.57 -22.09 -14.85
C VAL A 183 1.09 -20.67 -15.06
N VAL A 184 0.23 -19.79 -15.55
CA VAL A 184 0.49 -18.36 -15.67
C VAL A 184 -0.27 -17.61 -14.58
N VAL A 185 0.39 -16.78 -13.80
CA VAL A 185 -0.23 -15.98 -12.72
C VAL A 185 -0.15 -14.49 -13.08
N ILE A 186 -1.30 -13.81 -13.11
CA ILE A 186 -1.39 -12.37 -13.39
C ILE A 186 -1.55 -11.61 -12.06
N GLY A 187 -0.59 -10.73 -11.76
CA GLY A 187 -0.42 -10.04 -10.48
C GLY A 187 0.68 -10.67 -9.65
N SER A 188 1.10 -9.97 -8.59
CA SER A 188 2.20 -10.40 -7.70
C SER A 188 1.91 -10.16 -6.22
N GLY A 189 0.65 -9.88 -5.86
CA GLY A 189 0.21 -9.75 -4.47
C GLY A 189 0.19 -11.09 -3.73
N GLY A 190 -0.22 -11.09 -2.46
CA GLY A 190 -0.22 -12.28 -1.61
C GLY A 190 -0.99 -13.47 -2.19
N ALA A 191 -2.16 -13.24 -2.79
CA ALA A 191 -2.92 -14.31 -3.44
C ALA A 191 -2.19 -14.91 -4.65
N ALA A 192 -1.55 -14.05 -5.46
CA ALA A 192 -0.74 -14.47 -6.60
C ALA A 192 0.46 -15.31 -6.15
N LEU A 193 1.17 -14.85 -5.14
CA LEU A 193 2.33 -15.55 -4.58
C LEU A 193 1.92 -16.88 -3.93
N ALA A 194 0.82 -16.92 -3.16
CA ALA A 194 0.32 -18.16 -2.58
C ALA A 194 -0.06 -19.19 -3.68
N ALA A 195 -0.70 -18.73 -4.76
CA ALA A 195 -1.00 -19.57 -5.91
C ALA A 195 0.26 -20.08 -6.62
N ALA A 196 1.24 -19.20 -6.83
CA ALA A 196 2.50 -19.55 -7.48
C ALA A 196 3.32 -20.56 -6.68
N VAL A 197 3.49 -20.33 -5.36
CA VAL A 197 4.18 -21.27 -4.46
C VAL A 197 3.52 -22.64 -4.51
N THR A 198 2.19 -22.69 -4.31
CA THR A 198 1.44 -23.95 -4.31
C THR A 198 1.58 -24.72 -5.64
N ALA A 199 1.50 -24.02 -6.77
CA ALA A 199 1.65 -24.68 -8.08
C ALA A 199 3.10 -25.13 -8.33
N ALA A 200 4.08 -24.31 -7.96
CA ALA A 200 5.50 -24.64 -8.16
C ALA A 200 5.96 -25.78 -7.25
N GLU A 201 5.49 -25.88 -6.01
CA GLU A 201 5.72 -27.00 -5.09
C GLU A 201 5.06 -28.29 -5.58
N ALA A 202 3.95 -28.19 -6.32
CA ALA A 202 3.35 -29.34 -7.03
C ALA A 202 4.16 -29.76 -8.27
N GLY A 203 5.33 -29.16 -8.51
CA GLY A 203 6.24 -29.50 -9.61
C GLY A 203 5.87 -28.88 -10.96
N LYS A 204 4.98 -27.88 -10.99
CA LYS A 204 4.59 -27.17 -12.21
C LYS A 204 5.53 -26.00 -12.49
N SER A 205 5.78 -25.71 -13.77
CA SER A 205 6.42 -24.47 -14.18
C SER A 205 5.43 -23.31 -14.02
N VAL A 206 5.88 -22.21 -13.41
CA VAL A 206 5.05 -21.03 -13.13
C VAL A 206 5.70 -19.78 -13.69
N VAL A 207 4.95 -19.01 -14.48
CA VAL A 207 5.32 -17.65 -14.89
C VAL A 207 4.36 -16.67 -14.25
N MET A 208 4.91 -15.73 -13.48
CA MET A 208 4.18 -14.63 -12.84
C MET A 208 4.45 -13.32 -13.57
N LEU A 209 3.40 -12.53 -13.80
CA LEU A 209 3.43 -11.28 -14.58
C LEU A 209 2.89 -10.13 -13.74
N GLU A 210 3.75 -9.14 -13.47
CA GLU A 210 3.43 -7.93 -12.72
C GLU A 210 3.57 -6.68 -13.59
N LYS A 211 2.55 -5.82 -13.62
CA LYS A 211 2.55 -4.60 -14.45
C LYS A 211 3.44 -3.47 -13.94
N MET A 212 3.78 -3.51 -12.64
CA MET A 212 4.64 -2.51 -12.00
C MET A 212 6.10 -2.92 -12.10
N ASP A 213 7.00 -1.97 -11.80
CA ASP A 213 8.44 -2.25 -11.70
C ASP A 213 8.79 -3.08 -10.46
N ILE A 214 7.95 -3.02 -9.43
CA ILE A 214 8.09 -3.74 -8.16
C ILE A 214 6.90 -4.67 -7.93
N TYR A 215 7.15 -5.78 -7.28
CA TYR A 215 6.12 -6.80 -6.98
C TYR A 215 5.53 -6.64 -5.56
N GLY A 216 4.43 -7.36 -5.29
CA GLY A 216 3.81 -7.49 -3.98
C GLY A 216 2.49 -6.73 -3.79
N GLY A 217 2.17 -5.79 -4.68
CA GLY A 217 0.88 -5.08 -4.68
C GLY A 217 0.50 -4.47 -3.33
N ASN A 218 -0.81 -4.45 -3.02
CA ASN A 218 -1.34 -3.96 -1.74
C ASN A 218 -0.86 -4.76 -0.54
N THR A 219 -0.49 -6.04 -0.73
CA THR A 219 0.00 -6.88 0.36
C THR A 219 1.25 -6.29 1.01
N ASN A 220 2.17 -5.70 0.23
CA ASN A 220 3.34 -5.01 0.78
C ASN A 220 3.00 -3.82 1.70
N ALA A 221 1.88 -3.15 1.45
CA ALA A 221 1.49 -1.92 2.14
C ALA A 221 0.52 -2.16 3.31
N GLY A 222 0.00 -3.38 3.47
CA GLY A 222 -0.92 -3.74 4.52
C GLY A 222 -0.24 -4.17 5.82
N GLU A 223 -0.95 -4.06 6.94
CA GLU A 223 -0.45 -4.40 8.27
C GLU A 223 -0.10 -5.90 8.43
N GLY A 224 -0.66 -6.77 7.60
CA GLY A 224 -0.33 -8.19 7.61
C GLY A 224 -1.14 -9.04 8.60
N THR A 225 -2.23 -8.51 9.14
CA THR A 225 -3.08 -9.26 10.08
C THR A 225 -3.86 -10.36 9.36
N LEU A 226 -3.70 -11.61 9.78
CA LEU A 226 -4.47 -12.77 9.34
C LEU A 226 -5.42 -13.23 10.45
N ASN A 227 -6.72 -13.33 10.17
CA ASN A 227 -7.71 -13.83 11.10
C ASN A 227 -7.83 -15.34 11.02
N ALA A 228 -7.69 -16.02 12.17
CA ALA A 228 -7.96 -17.45 12.29
C ALA A 228 -8.38 -17.81 13.73
N PRO A 229 -9.35 -18.69 13.92
CA PRO A 229 -9.53 -19.38 15.20
C PRO A 229 -8.30 -20.25 15.48
N ASP A 230 -7.56 -19.94 16.54
CA ASP A 230 -6.32 -20.61 16.93
C ASP A 230 -6.34 -20.97 18.41
N PRO A 231 -6.69 -22.21 18.76
CA PRO A 231 -6.74 -22.65 20.16
C PRO A 231 -5.39 -22.52 20.87
N GLU A 232 -4.26 -22.70 20.16
CA GLU A 232 -2.93 -22.65 20.78
C GLU A 232 -2.59 -21.26 21.32
N ARG A 233 -3.04 -20.21 20.61
CA ARG A 233 -2.84 -18.81 21.00
C ARG A 233 -3.98 -18.25 21.85
N GLN A 234 -5.22 -18.68 21.60
CA GLN A 234 -6.42 -18.12 22.24
C GLN A 234 -6.72 -18.71 23.61
N GLU A 235 -6.57 -20.04 23.81
CA GLU A 235 -6.86 -20.68 25.09
C GLU A 235 -6.04 -20.12 26.26
N PRO A 236 -4.72 -19.85 26.14
CA PRO A 236 -3.95 -19.22 27.21
C PRO A 236 -4.43 -17.82 27.59
N MET A 237 -5.09 -17.11 26.65
CA MET A 237 -5.68 -15.79 26.86
C MET A 237 -7.13 -15.85 27.37
N GLY A 238 -7.70 -17.06 27.54
CA GLY A 238 -9.07 -17.27 27.98
C GLY A 238 -10.11 -16.95 26.89
N ILE A 239 -9.73 -16.96 25.61
CA ILE A 239 -10.59 -16.65 24.48
C ILE A 239 -11.15 -17.97 23.93
N GLU A 240 -12.47 -18.04 23.81
CA GLU A 240 -13.16 -19.14 23.12
C GLU A 240 -13.44 -18.75 21.67
N ASP A 241 -13.04 -19.58 20.71
CA ASP A 241 -13.27 -19.36 19.29
C ASP A 241 -13.46 -20.68 18.55
N SER A 242 -14.00 -20.63 17.33
CA SER A 242 -14.15 -21.78 16.47
C SER A 242 -14.36 -21.38 15.01
N PRO A 243 -14.09 -22.29 14.04
CA PRO A 243 -14.45 -22.04 12.65
C PRO A 243 -15.93 -21.73 12.43
N ASP A 244 -16.84 -22.31 13.20
CA ASP A 244 -18.28 -22.03 13.12
C ASP A 244 -18.61 -20.61 13.60
N PHE A 245 -17.98 -20.17 14.68
CA PHE A 245 -18.16 -18.80 15.17
C PHE A 245 -17.54 -17.79 14.20
N TYR A 246 -16.36 -18.07 13.67
CA TYR A 246 -15.71 -17.23 12.67
C TYR A 246 -16.54 -17.14 11.38
N TYR A 247 -17.08 -18.27 10.90
CA TYR A 247 -18.03 -18.29 9.78
C TYR A 247 -19.23 -17.37 10.04
N THR A 248 -19.88 -17.54 11.21
CA THR A 248 -21.08 -16.77 11.57
C THR A 248 -20.77 -15.28 11.58
N GLN A 249 -19.69 -14.87 12.26
CA GLN A 249 -19.30 -13.46 12.31
C GLN A 249 -18.94 -12.88 10.94
N THR A 250 -18.22 -13.63 10.09
CA THR A 250 -17.87 -13.18 8.74
C THR A 250 -19.09 -13.05 7.86
N PHE A 251 -20.00 -14.03 7.89
CA PHE A 251 -21.21 -14.03 7.08
C PHE A 251 -22.21 -12.95 7.52
N GLU A 252 -22.53 -12.89 8.81
CA GLU A 252 -23.44 -11.89 9.36
C GLU A 252 -22.84 -10.49 9.38
N GLY A 253 -21.53 -10.36 9.71
CA GLY A 253 -20.78 -9.11 9.65
C GLY A 253 -20.65 -8.53 8.24
N GLY A 254 -20.80 -9.38 7.21
CA GLY A 254 -20.92 -9.02 5.81
C GLY A 254 -22.38 -8.88 5.34
N ASP A 255 -23.34 -8.66 6.25
CA ASP A 255 -24.79 -8.51 5.98
C ASP A 255 -25.40 -9.72 5.24
N SER A 256 -24.83 -10.91 5.41
CA SER A 256 -25.22 -12.14 4.71
C SER A 256 -25.19 -12.03 3.17
N ALA A 257 -24.42 -11.06 2.63
CA ALA A 257 -24.27 -10.84 1.20
C ALA A 257 -23.14 -11.68 0.58
N GLY A 258 -22.33 -12.35 1.40
CA GLY A 258 -21.32 -13.31 0.97
C GLY A 258 -21.94 -14.60 0.42
N ASP A 259 -21.14 -15.36 -0.33
CA ASP A 259 -21.49 -16.73 -0.73
C ASP A 259 -21.24 -17.67 0.46
N PRO A 260 -22.26 -18.37 0.99
CA PRO A 260 -22.08 -19.21 2.16
C PRO A 260 -21.02 -20.29 2.00
N ALA A 261 -20.84 -20.82 0.78
CA ALA A 261 -19.83 -21.84 0.51
C ALA A 261 -18.42 -21.26 0.55
N LEU A 262 -18.21 -20.07 -0.04
CA LEU A 262 -16.90 -19.40 -0.02
C LEU A 262 -16.55 -18.91 1.40
N VAL A 263 -17.50 -18.34 2.14
CA VAL A 263 -17.29 -17.94 3.54
C VAL A 263 -16.96 -19.14 4.41
N ARG A 264 -17.61 -20.30 4.17
CA ARG A 264 -17.32 -21.54 4.91
C ARG A 264 -15.88 -22.02 4.64
N ILE A 265 -15.46 -22.00 3.37
CA ILE A 265 -14.09 -22.36 2.98
C ILE A 265 -13.07 -21.44 3.67
N LEU A 266 -13.31 -20.13 3.68
CA LEU A 266 -12.46 -19.17 4.37
C LEU A 266 -12.29 -19.56 5.84
N ALA A 267 -13.41 -19.79 6.56
CA ALA A 267 -13.39 -20.05 7.98
C ALA A 267 -12.77 -21.41 8.34
N ASP A 268 -13.04 -22.45 7.54
CA ASP A 268 -12.52 -23.79 7.80
C ASP A 268 -11.03 -23.95 7.53
N ASN A 269 -10.47 -23.12 6.63
CA ASN A 269 -9.06 -23.23 6.22
C ASN A 269 -8.18 -22.11 6.81
N ALA A 270 -8.72 -21.25 7.67
CA ALA A 270 -8.00 -20.10 8.22
C ALA A 270 -6.78 -20.51 9.06
N LEU A 271 -6.93 -21.47 9.97
CA LEU A 271 -5.82 -21.93 10.82
C LEU A 271 -4.75 -22.66 9.99
N ASP A 272 -5.17 -23.45 9.00
CA ASP A 272 -4.24 -24.11 8.08
C ASP A 272 -3.44 -23.07 7.26
N ALA A 273 -4.04 -21.92 6.95
CA ALA A 273 -3.33 -20.81 6.31
C ALA A 273 -2.26 -20.19 7.23
N VAL A 274 -2.52 -20.05 8.53
CA VAL A 274 -1.52 -19.61 9.54
C VAL A 274 -0.34 -20.57 9.55
N HIS A 275 -0.60 -21.87 9.76
CA HIS A 275 0.46 -22.88 9.81
C HIS A 275 1.25 -22.98 8.51
N TRP A 276 0.58 -22.88 7.36
CA TRP A 276 1.25 -22.90 6.06
C TRP A 276 2.21 -21.71 5.90
N MET A 277 1.86 -20.52 6.38
CA MET A 277 2.76 -19.37 6.38
C MET A 277 3.95 -19.57 7.34
N GLU A 278 3.71 -20.16 8.52
CA GLU A 278 4.77 -20.51 9.48
C GLU A 278 5.74 -21.55 8.90
N ASP A 279 5.23 -22.56 8.20
CA ASP A 279 6.04 -23.57 7.50
C ASP A 279 6.94 -22.97 6.42
N HIS A 280 6.54 -21.82 5.85
CA HIS A 280 7.33 -21.04 4.90
C HIS A 280 8.24 -19.99 5.57
N GLY A 281 8.26 -19.94 6.91
CA GLY A 281 9.18 -19.10 7.68
C GLY A 281 8.62 -17.75 8.13
N LEU A 282 7.32 -17.47 7.95
CA LEU A 282 6.70 -16.29 8.55
C LEU A 282 6.55 -16.49 10.06
N ILE A 283 6.87 -15.47 10.83
CA ILE A 283 6.77 -15.51 12.29
C ILE A 283 5.62 -14.60 12.72
N TYR A 284 4.67 -15.15 13.46
CA TYR A 284 3.58 -14.41 14.08
C TYR A 284 3.88 -14.11 15.55
N GLU A 285 3.33 -13.01 16.03
CA GLU A 285 3.26 -12.69 17.47
C GLU A 285 2.58 -13.83 18.25
N LYS A 286 2.91 -13.94 19.53
CA LYS A 286 2.39 -15.00 20.38
C LYS A 286 0.92 -14.79 20.79
N GLU A 287 0.51 -13.55 20.86
CA GLU A 287 -0.83 -13.16 21.27
C GLU A 287 -1.65 -12.73 20.05
N VAL A 288 -2.94 -13.07 20.08
CA VAL A 288 -3.88 -12.58 19.08
C VAL A 288 -4.58 -11.31 19.56
N PHE A 289 -5.03 -10.48 18.62
CA PHE A 289 -5.68 -9.20 18.91
C PHE A 289 -6.93 -8.99 18.06
N THR A 290 -7.69 -7.92 18.36
CA THR A 290 -8.83 -7.52 17.53
C THR A 290 -8.40 -6.41 16.56
N ALA A 291 -8.34 -6.74 15.27
CA ALA A 291 -8.09 -5.73 14.24
C ALA A 291 -9.25 -4.74 14.14
N ILE A 292 -8.99 -3.47 13.81
CA ILE A 292 -10.05 -2.47 13.61
C ILE A 292 -11.10 -2.96 12.60
N GLY A 293 -12.38 -2.91 12.99
CA GLY A 293 -13.50 -3.52 12.25
C GLY A 293 -13.48 -5.04 12.26
N GLY A 294 -12.67 -5.69 13.10
CA GLY A 294 -12.80 -7.08 13.50
C GLY A 294 -13.86 -7.21 14.60
N LEU A 295 -14.48 -8.37 14.70
CA LEU A 295 -15.54 -8.64 15.67
C LEU A 295 -15.09 -9.56 16.81
N TRP A 296 -13.85 -10.07 16.76
CA TRP A 296 -13.31 -11.00 17.72
C TRP A 296 -11.78 -11.00 17.75
N GLN A 297 -11.22 -11.40 18.87
CA GLN A 297 -9.78 -11.45 19.11
C GLN A 297 -9.17 -12.73 18.49
N ARG A 298 -8.86 -12.65 17.17
CA ARG A 298 -8.29 -13.74 16.36
C ARG A 298 -7.27 -13.28 15.32
N GLY A 299 -6.88 -12.02 15.36
CA GLY A 299 -5.90 -11.45 14.43
C GLY A 299 -4.49 -11.88 14.81
N HIS A 300 -3.78 -12.51 13.86
CA HIS A 300 -2.36 -12.85 13.97
C HIS A 300 -1.55 -11.71 13.38
N ALA A 301 -0.81 -10.99 14.21
CA ALA A 301 0.14 -9.98 13.77
C ALA A 301 1.48 -10.62 13.39
N VAL A 302 2.14 -10.11 12.37
CA VAL A 302 3.48 -10.55 11.99
C VAL A 302 4.51 -9.92 12.93
N GLU A 303 5.47 -10.71 13.42
CA GLU A 303 6.64 -10.18 14.13
C GLU A 303 7.54 -9.44 13.13
N VAL A 304 7.62 -8.11 13.26
CA VAL A 304 8.41 -7.25 12.36
C VAL A 304 9.80 -7.00 12.92
N GLU A 305 10.82 -7.05 12.07
CA GLU A 305 12.21 -6.83 12.48
C GLU A 305 12.48 -5.38 12.86
N ARG A 306 11.83 -4.45 12.14
CA ARG A 306 11.97 -3.00 12.38
C ARG A 306 10.62 -2.37 12.65
N LYS A 307 10.53 -1.52 13.66
CA LYS A 307 9.32 -0.75 13.95
C LYS A 307 8.92 0.11 12.76
N GLY A 308 7.62 0.19 12.51
CA GLY A 308 7.05 0.93 11.38
C GLY A 308 7.08 0.19 10.04
N GLU A 309 7.66 -1.01 9.98
CA GLU A 309 7.47 -1.90 8.82
C GLU A 309 6.06 -2.48 8.80
N GLN A 310 5.57 -2.69 7.61
CA GLN A 310 4.25 -3.31 7.40
C GLN A 310 4.41 -4.83 7.38
N GLY A 311 3.66 -5.53 8.24
CA GLY A 311 3.71 -7.00 8.32
C GLY A 311 3.43 -7.70 7.00
N GLY A 312 2.61 -7.10 6.14
CA GLY A 312 2.32 -7.65 4.80
C GLY A 312 3.53 -7.77 3.89
N SER A 313 4.56 -6.93 4.07
CA SER A 313 5.80 -7.03 3.30
C SER A 313 6.59 -8.32 3.61
N TYR A 314 6.41 -8.87 4.81
CA TYR A 314 7.00 -10.14 5.22
C TYR A 314 6.32 -11.34 4.53
N TYR A 315 4.98 -11.30 4.34
CA TYR A 315 4.29 -12.29 3.51
C TYR A 315 4.87 -12.32 2.10
N VAL A 316 5.06 -11.14 1.50
CA VAL A 316 5.58 -11.02 0.14
C VAL A 316 7.01 -11.58 0.06
N SER A 317 7.90 -11.20 1.00
CA SER A 317 9.27 -11.71 1.02
C SER A 317 9.29 -13.23 1.20
N CYS A 318 8.58 -13.74 2.20
CA CYS A 318 8.52 -15.15 2.55
C CYS A 318 8.02 -16.00 1.36
N LEU A 319 6.91 -15.61 0.73
CA LEU A 319 6.33 -16.34 -0.39
C LEU A 319 7.17 -16.21 -1.68
N MET A 320 7.83 -15.06 -1.89
CA MET A 320 8.74 -14.89 -3.01
C MET A 320 9.96 -15.82 -2.88
N ASP A 321 10.57 -15.86 -1.70
CA ASP A 321 11.70 -16.75 -1.42
C ASP A 321 11.30 -18.22 -1.59
N ALA A 322 10.12 -18.61 -1.10
CA ALA A 322 9.57 -19.95 -1.29
C ALA A 322 9.38 -20.29 -2.78
N ALA A 323 8.75 -19.40 -3.56
CA ALA A 323 8.55 -19.59 -4.98
C ALA A 323 9.88 -19.79 -5.73
N GLN A 324 10.86 -18.92 -5.47
CA GLN A 324 12.20 -18.97 -6.08
C GLN A 324 12.96 -20.25 -5.69
N ALA A 325 12.82 -20.70 -4.43
CA ALA A 325 13.48 -21.90 -3.93
C ALA A 325 13.04 -23.18 -4.66
N THR A 326 11.85 -23.19 -5.28
CA THR A 326 11.38 -24.35 -6.07
C THR A 326 12.19 -24.60 -7.35
N GLY A 327 12.82 -23.55 -7.91
CA GLY A 327 13.48 -23.57 -9.21
C GLY A 327 12.54 -23.67 -10.42
N ASN A 328 11.22 -23.67 -10.21
CA ASN A 328 10.19 -23.79 -11.25
C ASN A 328 9.42 -22.48 -11.48
N PHE A 329 9.91 -21.36 -10.95
CA PHE A 329 9.24 -20.06 -10.92
C PHE A 329 10.02 -19.00 -11.68
N THR A 330 9.30 -18.22 -12.50
CA THR A 330 9.83 -17.03 -13.19
C THR A 330 8.91 -15.84 -12.93
N LEU A 331 9.48 -14.69 -12.56
CA LEU A 331 8.78 -13.42 -12.41
C LEU A 331 9.22 -12.45 -13.49
N TYR A 332 8.23 -11.85 -14.18
CA TYR A 332 8.43 -10.68 -15.04
C TYR A 332 7.69 -9.48 -14.44
N THR A 333 8.42 -8.43 -14.11
CA THR A 333 7.88 -7.10 -13.81
C THR A 333 7.77 -6.27 -15.08
N ASP A 334 7.13 -5.09 -15.00
CA ASP A 334 6.88 -4.24 -16.18
C ASP A 334 6.15 -5.02 -17.31
N ALA A 335 5.19 -5.86 -16.94
CA ALA A 335 4.45 -6.75 -17.84
C ALA A 335 2.94 -6.57 -17.64
N LYS A 336 2.34 -5.60 -18.32
CA LYS A 336 0.91 -5.33 -18.25
C LYS A 336 0.14 -6.26 -19.19
N ILE A 337 -0.74 -7.08 -18.63
CA ILE A 337 -1.60 -7.96 -19.41
C ILE A 337 -2.87 -7.23 -19.83
N GLU A 338 -3.24 -7.36 -21.08
CA GLU A 338 -4.34 -6.64 -21.73
C GLU A 338 -5.35 -7.59 -22.40
N GLU A 339 -5.00 -8.89 -22.59
CA GLU A 339 -5.85 -9.87 -23.23
C GLU A 339 -5.59 -11.28 -22.67
N LEU A 340 -6.66 -12.06 -22.46
CA LEU A 340 -6.59 -13.50 -22.27
C LEU A 340 -6.67 -14.23 -23.62
N ILE A 341 -5.76 -15.15 -23.87
CA ILE A 341 -5.78 -15.97 -25.09
C ILE A 341 -6.79 -17.09 -24.91
N VAL A 342 -7.84 -17.09 -25.72
CA VAL A 342 -8.90 -18.11 -25.68
C VAL A 342 -8.87 -18.97 -26.93
N GLU A 343 -8.73 -20.27 -26.75
CA GLU A 343 -8.73 -21.26 -27.83
C GLU A 343 -9.70 -22.43 -27.51
N GLY A 344 -10.60 -22.72 -28.40
CA GLY A 344 -11.59 -23.81 -28.19
C GLY A 344 -12.52 -23.60 -26.99
N GLY A 345 -12.66 -22.36 -26.51
CA GLY A 345 -13.44 -21.99 -25.31
C GLY A 345 -12.68 -22.11 -23.98
N ALA A 346 -11.40 -22.42 -24.00
CA ALA A 346 -10.52 -22.47 -22.84
C ALA A 346 -9.51 -21.32 -22.89
N VAL A 347 -9.15 -20.77 -21.72
CA VAL A 347 -8.05 -19.81 -21.58
C VAL A 347 -6.73 -20.59 -21.60
N VAL A 348 -5.82 -20.20 -22.51
CA VAL A 348 -4.55 -20.91 -22.77
C VAL A 348 -3.35 -19.97 -22.77
N GLY A 349 -3.46 -18.82 -22.17
CA GLY A 349 -2.37 -17.85 -22.05
C GLY A 349 -2.85 -16.41 -22.02
N VAL A 350 -1.90 -15.50 -22.14
CA VAL A 350 -2.11 -14.05 -21.97
C VAL A 350 -1.29 -13.25 -22.98
N ARG A 351 -1.76 -12.04 -23.30
CA ARG A 351 -1.04 -11.04 -24.08
C ARG A 351 -1.07 -9.69 -23.40
N GLY A 352 -0.06 -8.89 -23.69
CA GLY A 352 0.03 -7.54 -23.20
C GLY A 352 1.25 -6.80 -23.73
N THR A 353 1.65 -5.79 -22.99
CA THR A 353 2.80 -4.94 -23.33
C THR A 353 3.64 -4.64 -22.09
N ARG A 354 4.88 -4.30 -22.31
CA ARG A 354 5.77 -3.70 -21.30
C ARG A 354 5.49 -2.20 -21.23
N PRO A 355 4.96 -1.66 -20.12
CA PRO A 355 4.66 -0.23 -19.98
C PRO A 355 5.84 0.71 -20.26
N SER A 356 7.06 0.26 -19.93
CA SER A 356 8.27 1.09 -20.09
C SER A 356 8.73 1.26 -21.53
N SER A 357 8.56 0.24 -22.38
CA SER A 357 9.11 0.20 -23.73
C SER A 357 8.06 0.05 -24.84
N GLY A 358 6.87 -0.46 -24.52
CA GLY A 358 5.85 -0.83 -25.50
C GLY A 358 6.10 -2.17 -26.18
N GLU A 359 7.14 -2.92 -25.78
CA GLU A 359 7.43 -4.24 -26.31
C GLU A 359 6.36 -5.26 -25.92
N ALA A 360 6.17 -6.26 -26.78
CA ALA A 360 5.11 -7.26 -26.62
C ALA A 360 5.39 -8.23 -25.48
N VAL A 361 4.30 -8.65 -24.82
CA VAL A 361 4.26 -9.73 -23.85
C VAL A 361 3.30 -10.79 -24.37
N GLU A 362 3.75 -12.02 -24.57
CA GLU A 362 2.92 -13.20 -24.80
C GLU A 362 3.43 -14.36 -23.95
N VAL A 363 2.57 -14.89 -23.09
CA VAL A 363 2.89 -16.09 -22.28
C VAL A 363 1.79 -17.12 -22.47
N ARG A 364 2.17 -18.32 -22.90
CA ARG A 364 1.28 -19.46 -23.04
C ARG A 364 1.25 -20.28 -21.75
N GLY A 365 0.08 -20.80 -21.39
CA GLY A 365 -0.08 -21.66 -20.21
C GLY A 365 -1.31 -22.54 -20.32
N LYS A 366 -1.26 -23.70 -19.68
CA LYS A 366 -2.41 -24.62 -19.60
C LYS A 366 -3.48 -24.12 -18.65
N SER A 367 -3.08 -23.31 -17.66
CA SER A 367 -3.94 -22.66 -16.68
C SER A 367 -3.48 -21.23 -16.44
N VAL A 368 -4.44 -20.30 -16.23
CA VAL A 368 -4.21 -18.90 -15.90
C VAL A 368 -4.89 -18.56 -14.59
N VAL A 369 -4.18 -17.94 -13.66
CA VAL A 369 -4.70 -17.45 -12.37
C VAL A 369 -4.74 -15.93 -12.38
N LEU A 370 -5.94 -15.34 -12.23
CA LEU A 370 -6.13 -13.90 -12.01
C LEU A 370 -6.00 -13.61 -10.52
N ALA A 371 -4.98 -12.85 -10.12
CA ALA A 371 -4.76 -12.40 -8.75
C ALA A 371 -4.30 -10.93 -8.72
N THR A 372 -5.00 -10.11 -9.48
CA THR A 372 -4.66 -8.74 -9.85
C THR A 372 -5.07 -7.68 -8.82
N GLY A 373 -5.71 -8.08 -7.72
CA GLY A 373 -6.31 -7.17 -6.75
C GLY A 373 -7.61 -6.52 -7.25
N GLY A 374 -8.13 -5.59 -6.47
CA GLY A 374 -9.38 -4.90 -6.74
C GLY A 374 -9.23 -3.62 -7.59
N TYR A 375 -10.21 -2.72 -7.47
CA TYR A 375 -10.28 -1.48 -8.25
C TYR A 375 -10.31 -0.20 -7.38
N SER A 376 -9.88 -0.27 -6.15
CA SER A 376 -9.94 0.81 -5.16
C SER A 376 -9.11 2.07 -5.53
N ARG A 377 -8.19 2.00 -6.51
CA ARG A 377 -7.45 3.15 -7.08
C ARG A 377 -8.03 3.67 -8.38
N ASN A 378 -9.11 3.08 -8.85
CA ASN A 378 -9.86 3.53 -10.01
C ASN A 378 -11.17 4.18 -9.54
N ALA A 379 -11.09 5.45 -9.12
CA ALA A 379 -12.24 6.19 -8.60
C ALA A 379 -13.37 6.27 -9.64
N GLU A 380 -13.05 6.40 -10.94
CA GLU A 380 -14.05 6.43 -12.02
C GLU A 380 -14.86 5.12 -12.06
N LEU A 381 -14.19 3.96 -11.92
CA LEU A 381 -14.86 2.66 -11.87
C LEU A 381 -15.66 2.50 -10.57
N ALA A 382 -15.07 2.87 -9.42
CA ALA A 382 -15.74 2.76 -8.12
C ALA A 382 -17.02 3.65 -8.05
N MET A 383 -16.98 4.87 -8.59
CA MET A 383 -18.13 5.79 -8.68
C MET A 383 -19.28 5.26 -9.54
N GLN A 384 -19.03 4.33 -10.48
CA GLN A 384 -20.09 3.69 -11.25
C GLN A 384 -20.96 2.79 -10.39
N TYR A 385 -20.40 2.23 -9.33
CA TYR A 385 -21.05 1.23 -8.48
C TYR A 385 -21.44 1.79 -7.11
N ASP A 386 -20.61 2.61 -6.46
CA ASP A 386 -20.89 3.17 -5.14
C ASP A 386 -20.97 4.70 -5.20
N LYS A 387 -22.16 5.23 -4.91
CA LYS A 387 -22.45 6.68 -4.94
C LYS A 387 -21.77 7.48 -3.82
N ARG A 388 -21.27 6.82 -2.79
CA ARG A 388 -20.51 7.46 -1.70
C ARG A 388 -19.12 7.86 -2.17
N VAL A 389 -18.57 7.15 -3.17
CA VAL A 389 -17.27 7.44 -3.74
C VAL A 389 -17.33 8.70 -4.59
N THR A 390 -16.38 9.60 -4.41
CA THR A 390 -16.22 10.83 -5.20
C THR A 390 -14.85 10.85 -5.88
N GLU A 391 -14.68 11.67 -6.91
CA GLU A 391 -13.40 11.86 -7.61
C GLU A 391 -12.27 12.32 -6.67
N SER A 392 -12.62 13.08 -5.62
CA SER A 392 -11.67 13.60 -4.64
C SER A 392 -11.38 12.65 -3.49
N MET A 393 -12.16 11.58 -3.31
CA MET A 393 -11.95 10.62 -2.24
C MET A 393 -10.62 9.88 -2.46
N PRO A 394 -9.68 9.93 -1.51
CA PRO A 394 -8.41 9.23 -1.65
C PRO A 394 -8.61 7.72 -1.55
N SER A 395 -7.54 6.99 -1.82
CA SER A 395 -7.48 5.55 -1.57
C SER A 395 -6.23 5.20 -0.78
N SER A 396 -6.36 4.29 0.17
CA SER A 396 -5.26 3.73 0.95
C SER A 396 -4.40 2.73 0.16
N ASN A 397 -4.85 2.37 -1.03
CA ASN A 397 -4.24 1.32 -1.85
C ASN A 397 -3.07 1.83 -2.69
N VAL A 398 -2.20 0.93 -3.12
CA VAL A 398 -1.14 1.21 -4.09
C VAL A 398 -1.72 1.54 -5.47
N CYS A 399 -0.95 2.26 -6.29
CA CYS A 399 -1.44 2.79 -7.59
C CYS A 399 -1.80 1.71 -8.62
N SER A 400 -1.46 0.44 -8.37
CA SER A 400 -1.76 -0.69 -9.27
C SER A 400 -3.16 -1.27 -9.12
N SER A 401 -3.94 -0.91 -8.10
CA SER A 401 -5.29 -1.46 -7.86
C SER A 401 -6.35 -0.80 -8.75
N THR A 402 -6.30 -1.07 -10.05
CA THR A 402 -7.05 -0.36 -11.10
C THR A 402 -8.19 -1.16 -11.74
N GLY A 403 -8.38 -2.45 -11.33
CA GLY A 403 -9.45 -3.30 -11.85
C GLY A 403 -9.15 -3.96 -13.19
N ASP A 404 -7.89 -4.02 -13.62
CA ASP A 404 -7.52 -4.60 -14.92
C ASP A 404 -7.98 -6.07 -15.07
N GLY A 405 -7.85 -6.87 -13.98
CA GLY A 405 -8.29 -8.26 -13.98
C GLY A 405 -9.79 -8.45 -14.15
N LEU A 406 -10.61 -7.49 -13.69
CA LEU A 406 -12.06 -7.53 -13.91
C LEU A 406 -12.38 -7.40 -15.41
N ALA A 407 -11.74 -6.45 -16.09
CA ALA A 407 -11.91 -6.26 -17.52
C ALA A 407 -11.45 -7.49 -18.34
N LEU A 408 -10.32 -8.11 -17.95
CA LEU A 408 -9.84 -9.34 -18.55
C LEU A 408 -10.84 -10.49 -18.38
N ALA A 409 -11.37 -10.66 -17.16
CA ALA A 409 -12.32 -11.72 -16.86
C ALA A 409 -13.66 -11.51 -17.59
N GLU A 410 -14.19 -10.30 -17.61
CA GLU A 410 -15.42 -9.95 -18.35
C GLU A 410 -15.27 -10.23 -19.86
N ALA A 411 -14.14 -9.84 -20.45
CA ALA A 411 -13.86 -10.12 -21.86
C ALA A 411 -13.82 -11.63 -22.17
N ALA A 412 -13.47 -12.48 -21.20
CA ALA A 412 -13.54 -13.94 -21.30
C ALA A 412 -14.93 -14.53 -20.98
N GLY A 413 -15.92 -13.70 -20.63
CA GLY A 413 -17.29 -14.11 -20.32
C GLY A 413 -17.56 -14.40 -18.85
N ALA A 414 -16.66 -13.99 -17.94
CA ALA A 414 -16.88 -14.14 -16.50
C ALA A 414 -18.08 -13.34 -15.99
N GLY A 415 -18.79 -13.90 -15.01
CA GLY A 415 -19.75 -13.19 -14.21
C GLY A 415 -19.04 -12.32 -13.15
N LEU A 416 -19.59 -11.13 -12.90
CA LEU A 416 -19.20 -10.29 -11.78
C LEU A 416 -20.32 -10.27 -10.74
N ARG A 417 -19.96 -10.11 -9.48
CA ARG A 417 -20.94 -10.00 -8.38
C ARG A 417 -20.52 -8.95 -7.36
N ASN A 418 -21.48 -8.38 -6.65
CA ASN A 418 -21.26 -7.49 -5.53
C ASN A 418 -20.40 -6.23 -5.84
N MET A 419 -20.38 -5.78 -7.10
CA MET A 419 -19.54 -4.66 -7.54
C MET A 419 -19.87 -3.36 -6.82
N GLU A 420 -21.10 -3.20 -6.33
CA GLU A 420 -21.56 -2.06 -5.53
C GLU A 420 -21.00 -2.05 -4.10
N LEU A 421 -20.37 -3.12 -3.66
CA LEU A 421 -19.85 -3.24 -2.31
C LEU A 421 -18.41 -2.75 -2.26
N VAL A 422 -18.22 -1.48 -1.93
CA VAL A 422 -16.92 -0.83 -1.75
C VAL A 422 -16.74 -0.50 -0.28
N GLN A 423 -15.64 -0.97 0.33
CA GLN A 423 -15.29 -0.61 1.70
C GLN A 423 -14.60 0.75 1.74
N ILE A 424 -15.25 1.71 2.37
CA ILE A 424 -14.68 3.00 2.71
C ILE A 424 -14.15 2.91 4.14
N HIS A 425 -12.87 3.18 4.33
CA HIS A 425 -12.24 3.15 5.65
C HIS A 425 -12.34 4.53 6.31
N PRO A 426 -12.73 4.62 7.60
CA PRO A 426 -12.95 5.91 8.26
C PRO A 426 -11.67 6.67 8.60
N LEU A 427 -10.50 6.01 8.65
CA LEU A 427 -9.25 6.57 9.20
C LEU A 427 -8.25 7.02 8.12
N GLY A 428 -8.72 7.45 6.94
CA GLY A 428 -7.84 7.95 5.89
C GLY A 428 -7.11 9.25 6.29
N ASP A 429 -5.83 9.34 5.96
CA ASP A 429 -5.05 10.55 6.14
C ASP A 429 -5.38 11.58 5.05
N PRO A 430 -5.72 12.83 5.40
CA PRO A 430 -6.02 13.87 4.42
C PRO A 430 -4.89 14.16 3.43
N GLN A 431 -3.64 13.84 3.77
CA GLN A 431 -2.48 14.12 2.92
C GLN A 431 -2.27 13.04 1.84
N ASN A 432 -2.59 11.77 2.14
CA ASN A 432 -2.23 10.65 1.26
C ASN A 432 -3.23 9.49 1.22
N GLY A 433 -4.30 9.52 2.02
CA GLY A 433 -5.30 8.44 2.13
C GLY A 433 -4.86 7.24 2.96
N GLY A 434 -3.63 7.22 3.50
CA GLY A 434 -3.12 6.12 4.31
C GLY A 434 -3.85 5.96 5.63
N VAL A 435 -4.06 4.73 6.08
CA VAL A 435 -4.88 4.42 7.25
C VAL A 435 -4.08 4.18 8.54
N ALA A 436 -2.75 4.24 8.47
CA ALA A 436 -1.86 3.98 9.61
C ALA A 436 -1.00 5.20 10.01
N THR A 437 -1.23 6.38 9.45
CA THR A 437 -0.41 7.59 9.66
C THR A 437 -1.00 8.50 10.72
N PHE A 438 -1.14 8.03 11.97
CA PHE A 438 -1.62 8.83 13.10
C PHE A 438 -1.11 8.29 14.44
N VAL A 439 -1.08 9.13 15.46
CA VAL A 439 -0.72 8.72 16.82
C VAL A 439 -1.84 7.84 17.37
N GLY A 440 -1.50 6.62 17.77
CA GLY A 440 -2.46 5.64 18.27
C GLY A 440 -2.89 4.58 17.23
N ASN A 441 -2.29 4.55 16.04
CA ASN A 441 -2.60 3.52 15.02
C ASN A 441 -2.37 2.07 15.50
N TRP A 442 -1.68 1.89 16.62
CA TRP A 442 -1.41 0.61 17.30
C TRP A 442 -2.33 0.37 18.52
N LEU A 443 -3.23 1.29 18.83
CA LEU A 443 -4.20 1.16 19.92
C LEU A 443 -5.48 0.48 19.41
N GLY A 444 -6.27 -0.04 20.34
CA GLY A 444 -7.61 -0.55 20.05
C GLY A 444 -8.66 0.56 19.97
N VAL A 445 -9.82 0.24 19.43
CA VAL A 445 -10.95 1.18 19.34
C VAL A 445 -11.46 1.63 20.72
N GLU A 446 -11.20 0.85 21.74
CA GLU A 446 -11.49 1.17 23.15
C GLU A 446 -10.83 2.46 23.61
N ASP A 447 -9.62 2.76 23.10
CA ASP A 447 -8.80 3.92 23.48
C ASP A 447 -9.06 5.17 22.63
N TYR A 448 -9.93 5.10 21.61
CA TYR A 448 -10.23 6.21 20.72
C TYR A 448 -11.43 7.02 21.19
N VAL A 449 -11.37 8.33 20.99
CA VAL A 449 -12.53 9.24 21.00
C VAL A 449 -12.59 9.96 19.66
N MET A 450 -13.74 9.86 18.98
CA MET A 450 -13.97 10.50 17.68
C MET A 450 -14.94 11.68 17.84
N VAL A 451 -14.51 12.86 17.43
CA VAL A 451 -15.34 14.08 17.46
C VAL A 451 -15.43 14.72 16.07
N ASN A 452 -16.52 15.43 15.82
CA ASN A 452 -16.69 16.26 14.63
C ASN A 452 -16.12 17.69 14.82
N ASP A 453 -16.29 18.55 13.83
CA ASP A 453 -15.84 19.95 13.88
C ASP A 453 -16.54 20.80 14.97
N ASP A 454 -17.70 20.36 15.46
CA ASP A 454 -18.37 20.95 16.62
C ASP A 454 -17.80 20.46 17.97
N ALA A 455 -16.72 19.68 17.94
CA ALA A 455 -16.05 19.07 19.09
C ALA A 455 -16.93 18.10 19.92
N VAL A 456 -17.94 17.48 19.30
CA VAL A 456 -18.84 16.50 19.94
C VAL A 456 -18.70 15.14 19.32
N ARG A 457 -18.87 14.08 20.11
CA ARG A 457 -18.96 12.70 19.62
C ARG A 457 -20.23 12.52 18.81
N PHE A 458 -20.15 11.83 17.69
CA PHE A 458 -21.27 11.67 16.73
C PHE A 458 -21.50 10.22 16.33
N VAL A 459 -20.55 9.31 16.56
CA VAL A 459 -20.64 7.88 16.28
C VAL A 459 -19.89 7.09 17.37
N ARG A 460 -20.29 5.86 17.65
CA ARG A 460 -19.50 4.99 18.53
C ARG A 460 -18.26 4.47 17.80
N GLU A 461 -17.13 4.53 18.44
CA GLU A 461 -15.83 4.25 17.85
C GLU A 461 -15.58 2.76 17.60
N ASP A 462 -16.35 1.89 18.27
CA ASP A 462 -16.30 0.44 18.15
C ASP A 462 -17.33 -0.16 17.17
N GLU A 463 -17.91 0.71 16.32
CA GLU A 463 -18.78 0.29 15.22
C GLU A 463 -18.00 -0.31 14.03
N ARG A 464 -18.75 -0.86 13.08
CA ARG A 464 -18.26 -1.31 11.79
C ARG A 464 -17.64 -0.15 11.01
N ARG A 465 -16.65 -0.45 10.18
CA ARG A 465 -15.96 0.56 9.35
C ARG A 465 -16.90 1.35 8.45
N ASP A 466 -17.86 0.67 7.83
CA ASP A 466 -18.86 1.29 6.97
C ASP A 466 -19.77 2.24 7.74
N THR A 467 -20.26 1.84 8.92
CA THR A 467 -21.08 2.70 9.79
C THR A 467 -20.35 3.96 10.21
N ILE A 468 -19.06 3.84 10.61
CA ILE A 468 -18.25 5.00 10.99
C ILE A 468 -17.99 5.89 9.77
N ALA A 469 -17.65 5.30 8.62
CA ALA A 469 -17.38 6.05 7.39
C ALA A 469 -18.62 6.82 6.91
N ASP A 470 -19.81 6.18 6.94
CA ASP A 470 -21.07 6.82 6.58
C ASP A 470 -21.39 7.97 7.54
N ALA A 471 -21.17 7.80 8.85
CA ALA A 471 -21.37 8.87 9.83
C ALA A 471 -20.40 10.05 9.61
N ILE A 472 -19.17 9.80 9.14
CA ILE A 472 -18.23 10.88 8.77
C ILE A 472 -18.69 11.60 7.50
N LEU A 473 -19.18 10.86 6.48
CA LEU A 473 -19.70 11.45 5.24
C LEU A 473 -20.97 12.29 5.47
N GLU A 474 -21.65 12.12 6.59
CA GLU A 474 -22.77 12.98 7.01
C GLU A 474 -22.30 14.29 7.70
N GLN A 475 -21.00 14.41 8.05
CA GLN A 475 -20.46 15.64 8.61
C GLN A 475 -20.21 16.69 7.52
N PRO A 476 -20.26 18.00 7.85
CA PRO A 476 -20.19 19.07 6.84
C PRO A 476 -18.95 19.07 5.93
N ASN A 477 -17.83 18.53 6.41
CA ASN A 477 -16.54 18.54 5.70
C ASN A 477 -16.05 17.13 5.33
N ASP A 478 -16.88 16.10 5.51
CA ASP A 478 -16.50 14.69 5.34
C ASP A 478 -15.23 14.34 6.15
N GLU A 479 -15.07 14.93 7.34
CA GLU A 479 -13.90 14.72 8.19
C GLU A 479 -14.24 14.56 9.67
N MET A 480 -13.34 13.95 10.42
CA MET A 480 -13.43 13.84 11.86
C MET A 480 -12.06 14.01 12.51
N LEU A 481 -12.05 14.19 13.82
CA LEU A 481 -10.88 14.26 14.67
C LEU A 481 -10.87 13.03 15.58
N LEU A 482 -9.80 12.25 15.49
CA LEU A 482 -9.55 11.12 16.37
C LEU A 482 -8.60 11.58 17.48
N LEU A 483 -9.00 11.38 18.74
CA LEU A 483 -8.24 11.78 19.92
C LEU A 483 -7.79 10.56 20.71
N VAL A 484 -6.56 10.64 21.23
CA VAL A 484 -5.97 9.73 22.20
C VAL A 484 -5.12 10.52 23.21
N ASP A 485 -4.82 9.94 24.36
CA ASP A 485 -3.86 10.50 25.30
C ASP A 485 -2.60 9.63 25.47
N SER A 486 -1.75 9.95 26.43
CA SER A 486 -0.50 9.21 26.65
C SER A 486 -0.65 7.93 27.48
N THR A 487 -1.83 7.60 28.00
CA THR A 487 -2.06 6.47 28.93
C THR A 487 -1.55 5.14 28.36
N ASN A 488 -1.90 4.82 27.11
CA ASN A 488 -1.55 3.56 26.46
C ASN A 488 -0.38 3.69 25.48
N ILE A 489 0.36 4.81 25.54
CA ILE A 489 1.54 5.03 24.69
C ILE A 489 2.79 4.47 25.38
N LYS A 490 3.46 3.54 24.70
CA LYS A 490 4.73 2.96 25.17
C LYS A 490 5.91 3.84 24.79
N ASP A 491 6.93 3.90 25.66
CA ASP A 491 8.17 4.70 25.46
C ASP A 491 8.84 4.42 24.11
N ASP A 492 8.73 3.23 23.61
CA ASP A 492 9.34 2.80 22.36
C ASP A 492 8.64 3.37 21.10
N ARG A 493 7.49 4.06 21.25
CA ARG A 493 6.77 4.77 20.17
C ARG A 493 7.07 6.27 20.11
N LEU A 494 7.82 6.82 21.05
CA LEU A 494 8.02 8.28 21.16
C LEU A 494 8.71 8.90 19.94
N GLU A 495 9.61 8.17 19.27
CA GLU A 495 10.27 8.64 18.04
C GLU A 495 9.29 8.69 16.86
N GLU A 496 8.48 7.64 16.69
CA GLU A 496 7.41 7.59 15.66
C GLU A 496 6.39 8.72 15.88
N ILE A 497 5.97 8.94 17.13
CA ILE A 497 5.07 10.04 17.49
C ILE A 497 5.66 11.39 17.12
N ALA A 498 6.94 11.62 17.45
CA ALA A 498 7.60 12.87 17.12
C ALA A 498 7.65 13.12 15.60
N ASP A 499 7.87 12.07 14.82
CA ASP A 499 7.86 12.12 13.36
C ASP A 499 6.45 12.41 12.80
N LEU A 500 5.41 11.72 13.29
CA LEU A 500 4.02 11.95 12.89
C LEU A 500 3.56 13.38 13.18
N VAL A 501 3.94 13.93 14.33
CA VAL A 501 3.64 15.32 14.69
C VAL A 501 4.45 16.29 13.83
N ALA A 502 5.74 16.04 13.62
CA ALA A 502 6.60 16.89 12.79
C ALA A 502 6.15 16.95 11.32
N LYS A 503 5.60 15.85 10.79
CA LYS A 503 5.05 15.75 9.43
C LYS A 503 3.61 16.29 9.32
N GLY A 504 2.97 16.66 10.45
CA GLY A 504 1.61 17.20 10.47
C GLY A 504 0.51 16.17 10.27
N HIS A 505 0.78 14.90 10.54
CA HIS A 505 -0.22 13.82 10.56
C HIS A 505 -1.01 13.80 11.86
N SER A 506 -0.43 14.36 12.93
CA SER A 506 -1.05 14.48 14.26
C SER A 506 -0.66 15.79 14.92
N PHE A 507 -1.49 16.22 15.87
CA PHE A 507 -1.26 17.37 16.75
C PHE A 507 -0.96 16.87 18.16
N LYS A 508 -0.22 17.65 18.94
CA LYS A 508 0.14 17.36 20.33
C LYS A 508 -0.02 18.58 21.22
N ALA A 509 -0.63 18.41 22.38
CA ALA A 509 -0.70 19.44 23.42
C ALA A 509 -0.66 18.83 24.82
N ASP A 510 -0.36 19.67 25.84
CA ASP A 510 -0.36 19.26 27.25
C ASP A 510 -1.73 19.44 27.92
N THR A 511 -2.66 20.15 27.27
CA THR A 511 -4.05 20.32 27.71
C THR A 511 -5.03 20.09 26.57
N ILE A 512 -6.27 19.71 26.90
CA ILE A 512 -7.35 19.53 25.92
C ILE A 512 -7.68 20.86 25.22
N GLU A 513 -7.66 21.96 25.95
CA GLU A 513 -7.97 23.30 25.43
C GLU A 513 -6.90 23.80 24.44
N ASP A 514 -5.62 23.52 24.73
CA ASP A 514 -4.53 23.86 23.80
C ASP A 514 -4.60 22.96 22.56
N LEU A 515 -4.95 21.67 22.72
CA LEU A 515 -5.17 20.77 21.60
C LEU A 515 -6.32 21.27 20.73
N ALA A 516 -7.47 21.62 21.32
CA ALA A 516 -8.63 22.17 20.63
C ALA A 516 -8.26 23.41 19.81
N THR A 517 -7.46 24.31 20.40
CA THR A 517 -6.96 25.51 19.70
C THR A 517 -6.11 25.15 18.48
N GLN A 518 -5.22 24.16 18.59
CA GLN A 518 -4.37 23.72 17.48
C GLN A 518 -5.17 23.09 16.32
N ILE A 519 -6.20 22.28 16.65
CA ILE A 519 -7.03 21.60 15.66
C ILE A 519 -8.20 22.45 15.12
N GLY A 520 -8.44 23.62 15.75
CA GLY A 520 -9.40 24.61 15.26
C GLY A 520 -10.85 24.39 15.68
N VAL A 521 -11.09 23.68 16.80
CA VAL A 521 -12.42 23.48 17.39
C VAL A 521 -12.59 24.31 18.67
N ASP A 522 -13.83 24.39 19.19
CA ASP A 522 -14.11 25.14 20.42
C ASP A 522 -13.51 24.45 21.66
N PRO A 523 -12.59 25.12 22.41
CA PRO A 523 -11.90 24.51 23.54
C PRO A 523 -12.82 24.09 24.69
N SER A 524 -13.88 24.87 24.97
CA SER A 524 -14.79 24.54 26.06
C SER A 524 -15.66 23.35 25.73
N THR A 525 -16.13 23.25 24.50
CA THR A 525 -16.94 22.13 24.04
C THR A 525 -16.12 20.82 24.00
N LEU A 526 -14.86 20.88 23.54
CA LEU A 526 -14.01 19.69 23.54
C LEU A 526 -13.73 19.20 24.97
N ALA A 527 -13.42 20.12 25.89
CA ALA A 527 -13.21 19.78 27.31
C ALA A 527 -14.46 19.12 27.93
N GLU A 528 -15.66 19.69 27.70
CA GLU A 528 -16.93 19.13 28.16
C GLU A 528 -17.20 17.72 27.54
N THR A 529 -16.86 17.54 26.27
CA THR A 529 -17.01 16.25 25.57
C THR A 529 -16.12 15.17 26.19
N ILE A 530 -14.85 15.49 26.45
CA ILE A 530 -13.89 14.56 27.06
C ILE A 530 -14.26 14.28 28.53
N GLU A 531 -14.66 15.29 29.31
CA GLU A 531 -15.15 15.10 30.69
C GLU A 531 -16.37 14.15 30.70
N GLY A 532 -17.32 14.34 29.77
CA GLY A 532 -18.49 13.49 29.62
C GLY A 532 -18.13 12.04 29.24
N TYR A 533 -17.17 11.85 28.33
CA TYR A 533 -16.65 10.52 27.98
C TYR A 533 -15.98 9.85 29.19
N ASN A 534 -15.12 10.56 29.91
CA ASN A 534 -14.45 10.06 31.11
C ASN A 534 -15.45 9.66 32.20
N ALA A 535 -16.55 10.39 32.34
CA ALA A 535 -17.63 10.00 33.25
C ALA A 535 -18.33 8.71 32.82
N CYS A 536 -18.48 8.47 31.51
CA CYS A 536 -19.00 7.20 30.98
C CYS A 536 -18.04 6.03 31.26
N VAL A 537 -16.74 6.22 31.08
CA VAL A 537 -15.71 5.23 31.42
C VAL A 537 -15.78 4.88 32.92
N ALA A 538 -15.81 5.87 33.79
CA ALA A 538 -15.93 5.66 35.24
C ALA A 538 -17.24 4.94 35.65
N ALA A 539 -18.32 5.14 34.89
CA ALA A 539 -19.60 4.46 35.11
C ALA A 539 -19.67 3.06 34.48
N GLY A 540 -18.70 2.67 33.65
CA GLY A 540 -18.70 1.44 32.88
C GLY A 540 -19.82 1.36 31.84
N LYS A 541 -20.34 2.51 31.39
CA LYS A 541 -21.42 2.58 30.41
C LYS A 541 -21.41 3.92 29.69
N ASP A 542 -21.36 3.85 28.37
CA ASP A 542 -21.51 5.05 27.51
C ASP A 542 -22.98 5.48 27.44
N THR A 543 -23.24 6.72 27.84
CA THR A 543 -24.55 7.36 27.78
C THR A 543 -24.49 8.69 27.02
N GLN A 544 -23.34 9.04 26.47
CA GLN A 544 -23.11 10.30 25.76
C GLN A 544 -23.67 10.26 24.35
N ILE A 545 -23.66 9.09 23.74
CA ILE A 545 -24.23 8.81 22.41
C ILE A 545 -25.19 7.62 22.48
N ALA A 546 -26.00 7.41 21.44
CA ALA A 546 -26.98 6.32 21.37
C ALA A 546 -26.99 5.68 19.97
N PRO A 547 -26.71 4.36 19.83
CA PRO A 547 -26.28 3.46 20.89
C PRO A 547 -24.91 3.87 21.46
N GLY A 548 -24.65 3.54 22.73
CA GLY A 548 -23.39 3.85 23.38
C GLY A 548 -22.29 2.86 22.97
N LYS A 549 -21.03 3.32 23.06
CA LYS A 549 -19.83 2.49 22.86
C LYS A 549 -19.81 1.35 23.89
N GLU A 550 -19.58 0.12 23.43
CA GLU A 550 -19.56 -1.08 24.26
C GLU A 550 -18.15 -1.37 24.79
N LEU A 551 -17.12 -1.12 23.98
CA LEU A 551 -15.72 -1.30 24.34
C LEU A 551 -15.16 0.01 24.93
N LEU A 552 -15.32 0.18 26.24
CA LEU A 552 -14.76 1.33 26.97
C LEU A 552 -13.38 0.95 27.51
N GLY A 553 -12.35 1.68 27.05
CA GLY A 553 -10.99 1.60 27.56
C GLY A 553 -10.72 2.54 28.73
N ASP A 554 -9.55 3.16 28.76
CA ASP A 554 -9.16 4.09 29.78
C ASP A 554 -9.75 5.50 29.57
N ALA A 555 -9.78 6.30 30.64
CA ALA A 555 -10.18 7.70 30.54
C ALA A 555 -9.11 8.51 29.78
N VAL A 556 -9.53 9.47 28.96
CA VAL A 556 -8.63 10.43 28.31
C VAL A 556 -8.28 11.54 29.31
N SER A 557 -7.22 11.36 30.08
CA SER A 557 -6.87 12.21 31.21
C SER A 557 -5.38 12.51 31.37
N ASP A 558 -4.49 11.73 30.79
CA ASP A 558 -3.05 11.83 31.00
C ASP A 558 -2.37 12.68 29.91
N PRO A 559 -1.74 13.80 30.27
CA PRO A 559 -0.91 14.57 29.32
C PRO A 559 0.29 13.72 28.83
N SER A 560 0.62 13.73 27.52
CA SER A 560 0.14 14.61 26.46
C SER A 560 -1.08 14.05 25.76
N PHE A 561 -1.86 14.97 25.18
CA PHE A 561 -3.02 14.68 24.36
C PHE A 561 -2.66 14.80 22.88
N TYR A 562 -3.24 13.94 22.06
CA TYR A 562 -3.00 13.90 20.62
C TYR A 562 -4.32 13.92 19.86
N ALA A 563 -4.32 14.60 18.73
CA ALA A 563 -5.44 14.57 17.80
C ALA A 563 -4.94 14.35 16.37
N SER A 564 -5.71 13.61 15.59
CA SER A 564 -5.41 13.37 14.17
C SER A 564 -6.66 13.60 13.35
N LYS A 565 -6.57 14.44 12.32
CA LYS A 565 -7.64 14.61 11.35
C LYS A 565 -7.73 13.39 10.46
N ARG A 566 -8.94 12.81 10.31
CA ARG A 566 -9.20 11.63 9.49
C ARG A 566 -10.35 11.88 8.53
N ILE A 567 -10.28 11.27 7.34
CA ILE A 567 -11.29 11.36 6.29
C ILE A 567 -11.61 9.97 5.76
N PRO A 568 -12.79 9.75 5.17
CA PRO A 568 -13.10 8.52 4.45
C PRO A 568 -12.13 8.28 3.29
N THR A 569 -11.69 7.03 3.13
CA THR A 569 -10.76 6.62 2.06
C THR A 569 -11.20 5.28 1.48
N ILE A 570 -11.10 5.11 0.15
CA ILE A 570 -11.38 3.82 -0.49
C ILE A 570 -10.32 2.83 -0.04
N HIS A 571 -10.75 1.69 0.52
CA HIS A 571 -9.83 0.76 1.15
C HIS A 571 -9.85 -0.65 0.54
N TYR A 572 -11.02 -1.19 0.20
CA TYR A 572 -11.16 -2.54 -0.32
C TYR A 572 -12.40 -2.63 -1.21
N THR A 573 -12.35 -3.52 -2.20
CA THR A 573 -13.51 -3.80 -3.06
C THR A 573 -13.95 -5.24 -2.83
N MET A 574 -15.17 -5.44 -2.26
CA MET A 574 -15.71 -6.75 -1.96
C MET A 574 -16.32 -7.43 -3.19
N GLY A 575 -16.63 -6.64 -4.23
CA GLY A 575 -17.12 -7.12 -5.51
C GLY A 575 -16.00 -7.57 -6.42
N GLY A 576 -16.32 -8.51 -7.31
CA GLY A 576 -15.35 -9.05 -8.26
C GLY A 576 -15.87 -10.25 -9.04
N VAL A 577 -14.94 -10.99 -9.60
CA VAL A 577 -15.17 -12.17 -10.44
C VAL A 577 -15.86 -13.28 -9.65
N CYS A 578 -16.90 -13.89 -10.23
CA CYS A 578 -17.54 -15.08 -9.67
C CYS A 578 -16.60 -16.28 -9.73
N ILE A 579 -16.44 -16.98 -8.61
CA ILE A 579 -15.61 -18.19 -8.51
C ILE A 579 -16.38 -19.37 -7.91
N SER A 580 -15.95 -20.59 -8.24
CA SER A 580 -16.36 -21.81 -7.56
C SER A 580 -15.59 -22.04 -6.25
N PRO A 581 -15.98 -23.02 -5.42
CA PRO A 581 -15.19 -23.48 -4.27
C PRO A 581 -13.74 -23.87 -4.60
N GLU A 582 -13.47 -24.29 -5.83
CA GLU A 582 -12.16 -24.65 -6.37
C GLU A 582 -11.44 -23.47 -7.01
N ALA A 583 -11.91 -22.23 -6.79
CA ALA A 583 -11.40 -20.99 -7.35
C ALA A 583 -11.43 -20.92 -8.90
N GLN A 584 -12.24 -21.74 -9.57
CA GLN A 584 -12.47 -21.64 -11.00
C GLN A 584 -13.36 -20.44 -11.32
N VAL A 585 -13.02 -19.67 -12.35
CA VAL A 585 -13.84 -18.53 -12.77
C VAL A 585 -15.13 -19.03 -13.42
N LEU A 586 -16.25 -18.40 -13.03
CA LEU A 586 -17.58 -18.75 -13.48
C LEU A 586 -18.16 -17.66 -14.40
N THR A 587 -18.92 -18.09 -15.42
CA THR A 587 -19.77 -17.18 -16.18
C THR A 587 -20.93 -16.65 -15.32
N ALA A 588 -21.67 -15.65 -15.81
CA ALA A 588 -22.89 -15.16 -15.14
C ALA A 588 -23.98 -16.26 -15.00
N ALA A 589 -23.91 -17.33 -15.78
CA ALA A 589 -24.80 -18.49 -15.67
C ALA A 589 -24.30 -19.56 -14.67
N GLY A 590 -23.14 -19.35 -14.06
CA GLY A 590 -22.52 -20.29 -13.12
C GLY A 590 -21.75 -21.44 -13.80
N GLU A 591 -21.45 -21.33 -15.09
CA GLU A 591 -20.65 -22.30 -15.81
C GLU A 591 -19.16 -22.00 -15.68
N VAL A 592 -18.32 -23.01 -15.54
CA VAL A 592 -16.86 -22.85 -15.45
C VAL A 592 -16.27 -22.37 -16.78
N ILE A 593 -15.40 -21.37 -16.72
CA ILE A 593 -14.54 -20.98 -17.84
C ILE A 593 -13.27 -21.84 -17.78
N PRO A 594 -13.07 -22.80 -18.70
CA PRO A 594 -11.95 -23.72 -18.63
C PRO A 594 -10.59 -23.00 -18.71
N GLY A 595 -9.65 -23.43 -17.88
CA GLY A 595 -8.29 -22.89 -17.85
C GLY A 595 -8.14 -21.56 -17.12
N LEU A 596 -9.24 -20.98 -16.54
CA LEU A 596 -9.21 -19.72 -15.84
C LEU A 596 -9.60 -19.88 -14.37
N PHE A 597 -8.73 -19.36 -13.47
CA PHE A 597 -8.88 -19.35 -12.02
C PHE A 597 -8.72 -17.94 -11.50
N ALA A 598 -9.23 -17.65 -10.30
CA ALA A 598 -9.04 -16.35 -9.67
C ALA A 598 -8.98 -16.46 -8.13
N ALA A 599 -8.21 -15.55 -7.48
CA ALA A 599 -8.07 -15.50 -6.02
C ALA A 599 -7.76 -14.09 -5.51
N GLY A 600 -8.13 -13.83 -4.24
CA GLY A 600 -7.93 -12.56 -3.56
C GLY A 600 -8.94 -11.48 -4.00
N GLU A 601 -8.61 -10.22 -3.80
CA GLU A 601 -9.52 -9.07 -3.95
C GLU A 601 -10.14 -8.90 -5.36
N VAL A 602 -9.61 -9.58 -6.39
CA VAL A 602 -10.24 -9.60 -7.73
C VAL A 602 -11.53 -10.41 -7.74
N THR A 603 -11.78 -11.26 -6.72
CA THR A 603 -12.95 -12.14 -6.63
C THR A 603 -14.05 -11.52 -5.77
N GLY A 604 -15.30 -11.81 -6.09
CA GLY A 604 -16.46 -11.41 -5.32
C GLY A 604 -17.09 -12.56 -4.54
N GLY A 605 -17.78 -12.24 -3.45
CA GLY A 605 -18.61 -13.19 -2.71
C GLY A 605 -17.98 -13.77 -1.44
N VAL A 606 -16.72 -13.51 -1.13
CA VAL A 606 -16.08 -13.97 0.10
C VAL A 606 -16.44 -13.08 1.29
N GLN A 607 -16.36 -11.76 1.11
CA GLN A 607 -16.40 -10.79 2.21
C GLN A 607 -17.80 -10.23 2.54
N GLY A 608 -18.79 -10.47 1.69
CA GLY A 608 -20.12 -9.85 1.83
C GLY A 608 -20.09 -8.32 1.69
N ALA A 609 -21.00 -7.62 2.36
CA ALA A 609 -21.16 -6.17 2.25
C ALA A 609 -20.11 -5.38 3.07
N ASN A 610 -19.49 -6.01 4.06
CA ASN A 610 -18.46 -5.40 4.90
C ASN A 610 -17.38 -6.42 5.24
N ARG A 611 -16.15 -6.15 4.81
CA ARG A 611 -14.99 -6.99 5.11
C ARG A 611 -14.50 -6.73 6.54
N LEU A 612 -14.50 -7.77 7.37
CA LEU A 612 -13.92 -7.68 8.71
C LEU A 612 -12.42 -7.41 8.64
N GLY A 613 -11.91 -6.61 9.60
CA GLY A 613 -10.48 -6.36 9.75
C GLY A 613 -9.71 -7.67 9.90
N GLY A 614 -8.63 -7.85 9.13
CA GLY A 614 -7.83 -9.08 9.11
C GLY A 614 -8.25 -10.13 8.07
N ASN A 615 -9.52 -10.20 7.66
CA ASN A 615 -10.02 -11.23 6.74
C ASN A 615 -9.37 -11.21 5.34
N SER A 616 -8.83 -10.08 4.90
CA SER A 616 -8.19 -10.03 3.58
C SER A 616 -6.97 -10.93 3.48
N TYR A 617 -6.14 -10.98 4.53
CA TYR A 617 -4.96 -11.87 4.53
C TYR A 617 -5.35 -13.35 4.63
N THR A 618 -6.40 -13.67 5.38
CA THR A 618 -6.97 -15.03 5.38
C THR A 618 -7.43 -15.43 3.99
N ASP A 619 -8.19 -14.55 3.31
CA ASP A 619 -8.71 -14.76 1.95
C ASP A 619 -7.58 -15.01 0.94
N LEU A 620 -6.59 -14.11 0.90
CA LEU A 620 -5.54 -14.22 -0.11
C LEU A 620 -4.66 -15.47 0.06
N ILE A 621 -4.45 -15.97 1.29
CA ILE A 621 -3.71 -17.22 1.50
C ILE A 621 -4.60 -18.44 1.24
N VAL A 622 -5.81 -18.48 1.76
CA VAL A 622 -6.73 -19.62 1.56
C VAL A 622 -7.06 -19.81 0.09
N PHE A 623 -7.60 -18.77 -0.57
CA PHE A 623 -8.02 -18.89 -1.96
C PHE A 623 -6.84 -18.86 -2.96
N GLY A 624 -5.73 -18.20 -2.61
CA GLY A 624 -4.51 -18.28 -3.39
C GLY A 624 -4.00 -19.71 -3.51
N ARG A 625 -3.91 -20.43 -2.38
CA ARG A 625 -3.52 -21.85 -2.34
C ARG A 625 -4.50 -22.74 -3.11
N ILE A 626 -5.80 -22.52 -2.95
CA ILE A 626 -6.83 -23.29 -3.68
C ILE A 626 -6.70 -23.05 -5.17
N ALA A 627 -6.54 -21.81 -5.62
CA ALA A 627 -6.35 -21.49 -7.03
C ALA A 627 -5.08 -22.10 -7.62
N GLY A 628 -3.96 -22.04 -6.87
CA GLY A 628 -2.69 -22.66 -7.26
C GLY A 628 -2.79 -24.18 -7.41
N ALA A 629 -3.40 -24.85 -6.43
CA ALA A 629 -3.61 -26.30 -6.45
C ALA A 629 -4.54 -26.73 -7.61
N SER A 630 -5.64 -26.01 -7.81
CA SER A 630 -6.60 -26.28 -8.89
C SER A 630 -5.99 -26.04 -10.27
N ALA A 631 -5.25 -24.94 -10.44
CA ALA A 631 -4.54 -24.62 -11.68
C ALA A 631 -3.45 -25.66 -11.98
N ALA A 632 -2.69 -26.09 -10.97
CA ALA A 632 -1.69 -27.16 -11.12
C ALA A 632 -2.31 -28.51 -11.50
N ALA A 633 -3.46 -28.86 -10.93
CA ALA A 633 -4.16 -30.09 -11.25
C ALA A 633 -4.75 -30.09 -12.67
N ALA A 634 -5.13 -28.93 -13.20
CA ALA A 634 -5.66 -28.77 -14.56
C ALA A 634 -4.56 -28.66 -15.63
N ALA A 635 -3.33 -28.27 -15.23
CA ALA A 635 -2.15 -28.12 -16.09
C ALA A 635 -1.37 -29.47 -16.22
#